data_c55cb0c6f85f9b4aa3c6881c791d96e7
#
_entry.id   c55cb0c6f85f9b4aa3c6881c791d96e7
#
_cell.length_a   1.000
_cell.length_b   1.000
_cell.length_c   1.000
_cell.angle_alpha   90.00
_cell.angle_beta   90.00
_cell.angle_gamma   90.00
#
_symmetry.space_group_name_H-M   'P 1'
#
loop_
_entity.id
_entity.type
_entity.pdbx_description
1 polymer ?
#
loop_
_entity_poly.entity_id
_entity_poly.type
_entity_poly.pdbx_seq_one_letter_code
_entity_poly.pdbx_strand_id
1 'polypeptide(L)'
;EQDLLNVFGEPQNTDAQYEYWMTASSYLSYGGVLKVVRSDDADLKNANSGVQIAAADVKVKGYEDYIENYQDGSTFFYGAKNPGTWAENLKVCTIDAQADQRISVPAAAVTAATVGFGISESVSNVVIPGAGSTAAFSGAIKGIITAKDAVNNTLDVKVVSRVAADGTETAIDYAEGTDFAAFSSTAVLNIINNSAAVVAGGAHTATAAVDWYDQQKLDLTNANIFWKEIAGKPTTTSYATDRSAKNDEIHVVVVDDFGTVSGIKGNIIEKHIGLSKAKDAVSAVNAPQRTFYEDFLALNSANVFASANPSSVGLTTYRASIPTPVPTGFSAAYTKVTDGDGLWGQDAQGVTYAAIGNTTYTFTGGKNYSSGAAGSAGNLKAELGALKTSYDLFNNPEIEVDYLIMGPGCSTKSESQAKANSLIAIAELRKDCVATIGPHRADIVNITNTDTQTSNLINFFSPLTSSSYAIFDSGYKYVFDRFNNKFRYIPVNGDIAGLMTRTSVVAFPWFSPAGQQRGTINNAIKLAYNPTKAQRDKIYPARINPVITQPGVGTILFGDKTALGFASAFDRINVRRLFLTIEQALEGAANAQLFELNDDLTRANFRAIVEPFLRDVEAKRGLNGFLVICDDTNNTPDVIDNNEFRADIFLKPAKSINYVTLTFVATRTGVSFEEVAGRV
;
A
#
# COMPACT_ATOMS: atom_id res chain seq x y z
N GLU A 1 -10.91 -4.60 -3.89
CA GLU A 1 -10.10 -4.27 -5.08
C GLU A 1 -9.65 -2.81 -5.05
N GLN A 2 -10.51 -1.87 -4.62
CA GLN A 2 -10.13 -0.46 -4.52
C GLN A 2 -8.97 -0.25 -3.53
N ASP A 3 -8.98 -0.92 -2.40
CA ASP A 3 -7.88 -0.86 -1.42
C ASP A 3 -6.58 -1.44 -2.00
N LEU A 4 -6.69 -2.51 -2.80
CA LEU A 4 -5.54 -3.07 -3.50
C LEU A 4 -4.93 -2.06 -4.50
N LEU A 5 -5.78 -1.32 -5.23
CA LEU A 5 -5.35 -0.24 -6.10
C LEU A 5 -4.71 0.92 -5.33
N ASN A 6 -5.33 1.34 -4.23
CA ASN A 6 -4.84 2.46 -3.43
C ASN A 6 -3.47 2.17 -2.79
N VAL A 7 -3.22 0.91 -2.39
CA VAL A 7 -1.98 0.52 -1.70
C VAL A 7 -0.88 0.11 -2.67
N PHE A 8 -1.20 -0.62 -3.75
CA PHE A 8 -0.23 -1.24 -4.65
C PHE A 8 -0.26 -0.67 -6.08
N GLY A 9 -1.13 0.29 -6.35
CA GLY A 9 -1.32 0.83 -7.69
C GLY A 9 -1.93 -0.19 -8.66
N GLU A 10 -1.86 0.11 -9.96
CA GLU A 10 -2.35 -0.77 -11.02
C GLU A 10 -1.37 -1.92 -11.33
N PRO A 11 -1.87 -3.05 -11.87
CA PRO A 11 -0.99 -4.14 -12.27
C PRO A 11 -0.05 -3.70 -13.40
N GLN A 12 1.23 -4.07 -13.28
CA GLN A 12 2.26 -3.69 -14.23
C GLN A 12 2.02 -4.29 -15.62
N ASN A 13 2.36 -3.50 -16.66
CA ASN A 13 2.17 -3.92 -18.05
C ASN A 13 3.30 -4.84 -18.56
N THR A 14 4.52 -4.57 -18.16
CA THR A 14 5.74 -5.15 -18.73
C THR A 14 6.40 -6.20 -17.87
N ASP A 15 5.93 -6.38 -16.65
CA ASP A 15 6.54 -7.21 -15.62
C ASP A 15 5.59 -8.31 -15.14
N ALA A 16 6.12 -9.35 -14.49
CA ALA A 16 5.37 -10.46 -13.93
C ALA A 16 4.57 -10.09 -12.65
N GLN A 17 4.72 -8.89 -12.12
CA GLN A 17 3.99 -8.40 -10.96
C GLN A 17 2.47 -8.49 -11.13
N TYR A 18 1.97 -8.30 -12.36
CA TYR A 18 0.53 -8.42 -12.64
C TYR A 18 -0.05 -9.78 -12.23
N GLU A 19 0.74 -10.85 -12.25
CA GLU A 19 0.25 -12.18 -11.84
C GLU A 19 -0.09 -12.21 -10.36
N TYR A 20 0.74 -11.59 -9.50
CA TYR A 20 0.46 -11.44 -8.06
C TYR A 20 -0.77 -10.56 -7.83
N TRP A 21 -0.78 -9.39 -8.47
CA TRP A 21 -1.85 -8.43 -8.33
C TRP A 21 -3.21 -8.99 -8.76
N MET A 22 -3.27 -9.61 -9.93
CA MET A 22 -4.52 -10.16 -10.47
C MET A 22 -4.96 -11.43 -9.73
N THR A 23 -4.04 -12.20 -9.15
CA THR A 23 -4.38 -13.32 -8.26
C THR A 23 -5.03 -12.80 -6.98
N ALA A 24 -4.49 -11.76 -6.39
CA ALA A 24 -5.08 -11.07 -5.23
C ALA A 24 -6.47 -10.52 -5.54
N SER A 25 -6.62 -9.81 -6.67
CA SER A 25 -7.91 -9.31 -7.15
C SER A 25 -8.91 -10.43 -7.42
N SER A 26 -8.47 -11.55 -7.99
CA SER A 26 -9.32 -12.74 -8.17
C SER A 26 -9.85 -13.28 -6.86
N TYR A 27 -9.00 -13.43 -5.85
CA TYR A 27 -9.44 -13.86 -4.51
C TYR A 27 -10.47 -12.88 -3.91
N LEU A 28 -10.21 -11.58 -3.97
CA LEU A 28 -11.12 -10.55 -3.46
C LEU A 28 -12.49 -10.56 -4.16
N SER A 29 -12.57 -11.02 -5.41
CA SER A 29 -13.84 -11.14 -6.14
C SER A 29 -14.83 -12.15 -5.54
N TYR A 30 -14.39 -12.98 -4.60
CA TYR A 30 -15.22 -13.94 -3.87
C TYR A 30 -15.69 -13.44 -2.49
N GLY A 31 -15.33 -12.19 -2.11
CA GLY A 31 -15.75 -11.57 -0.85
C GLY A 31 -14.84 -11.88 0.34
N GLY A 32 -13.61 -12.32 0.09
CA GLY A 32 -12.62 -12.57 1.14
C GLY A 32 -11.91 -11.31 1.62
N VAL A 33 -11.30 -11.40 2.80
CA VAL A 33 -10.37 -10.42 3.33
C VAL A 33 -8.95 -10.86 2.97
N LEU A 34 -8.14 -9.95 2.42
CA LEU A 34 -6.80 -10.26 1.95
C LEU A 34 -5.76 -9.55 2.82
N LYS A 35 -4.81 -10.32 3.35
CA LYS A 35 -3.58 -9.82 3.95
C LYS A 35 -2.42 -10.08 2.99
N VAL A 36 -1.65 -9.06 2.67
CA VAL A 36 -0.53 -9.14 1.73
C VAL A 36 0.78 -8.94 2.48
N VAL A 37 1.66 -9.90 2.37
CA VAL A 37 3.05 -9.77 2.82
C VAL A 37 3.91 -9.36 1.65
N ARG A 38 4.59 -8.23 1.78
CA ARG A 38 5.51 -7.72 0.78
C ARG A 38 6.90 -8.29 1.02
N SER A 39 7.53 -8.82 -0.02
CA SER A 39 8.92 -9.26 0.11
C SER A 39 9.84 -8.05 0.27
N ASP A 40 10.83 -8.17 1.15
CA ASP A 40 11.86 -7.18 1.34
C ASP A 40 13.10 -7.50 0.48
N ASP A 41 13.80 -6.46 0.04
CA ASP A 41 15.06 -6.56 -0.68
C ASP A 41 15.95 -5.35 -0.37
N ALA A 42 17.27 -5.55 -0.44
CA ALA A 42 18.24 -4.48 -0.19
C ALA A 42 18.16 -3.33 -1.20
N ASP A 43 17.73 -3.63 -2.42
CA ASP A 43 17.63 -2.65 -3.51
C ASP A 43 16.33 -1.84 -3.51
N LEU A 44 15.33 -2.23 -2.71
CA LEU A 44 14.11 -1.45 -2.57
C LEU A 44 14.38 -0.10 -1.93
N LYS A 45 13.94 0.99 -2.57
CA LYS A 45 14.05 2.34 -2.03
C LYS A 45 12.81 3.16 -2.32
N ASN A 46 12.44 3.98 -1.35
CA ASN A 46 11.35 4.93 -1.49
C ASN A 46 11.85 6.16 -2.25
N ALA A 47 11.12 6.57 -3.27
CA ALA A 47 11.34 7.87 -3.89
C ALA A 47 11.07 8.99 -2.87
N ASN A 48 11.95 9.97 -2.79
CA ASN A 48 11.82 11.05 -1.81
C ASN A 48 12.48 12.35 -2.30
N SER A 49 12.23 13.43 -1.58
CA SER A 49 12.78 14.75 -1.92
C SER A 49 14.21 14.98 -1.42
N GLY A 50 14.75 14.09 -0.55
CA GLY A 50 15.91 14.45 0.24
C GLY A 50 15.64 15.62 1.20
N VAL A 51 16.69 16.14 1.80
CA VAL A 51 16.63 17.32 2.69
C VAL A 51 17.25 18.57 2.09
N GLN A 52 17.89 18.44 0.92
CA GLN A 52 18.44 19.57 0.16
C GLN A 52 18.14 19.42 -1.33
N ILE A 53 18.95 18.66 -2.05
CA ILE A 53 18.86 18.57 -3.51
C ILE A 53 18.80 17.14 -4.00
N ALA A 54 19.46 16.24 -3.29
CA ALA A 54 19.51 14.82 -3.66
C ALA A 54 18.65 13.98 -2.73
N ALA A 55 17.92 13.05 -3.31
CA ALA A 55 17.22 12.03 -2.54
C ALA A 55 18.22 11.19 -1.75
N ALA A 56 17.96 10.98 -0.48
CA ALA A 56 18.71 10.03 0.33
C ALA A 56 18.29 8.59 0.00
N ASP A 57 19.15 7.64 0.30
CA ASP A 57 18.81 6.23 0.24
C ASP A 57 17.85 5.88 1.40
N VAL A 58 16.56 5.86 1.12
CA VAL A 58 15.49 5.65 2.09
C VAL A 58 14.77 4.35 1.78
N LYS A 59 14.50 3.57 2.81
CA LYS A 59 13.69 2.36 2.74
C LYS A 59 12.77 2.27 3.95
N VAL A 60 11.56 2.75 3.80
CA VAL A 60 10.52 2.65 4.82
C VAL A 60 9.77 1.34 4.64
N LYS A 61 9.82 0.47 5.63
CA LYS A 61 9.22 -0.88 5.58
C LYS A 61 7.73 -0.88 5.89
N GLY A 62 7.26 0.07 6.67
CA GLY A 62 5.87 0.19 7.09
C GLY A 62 5.66 1.38 8.00
N TYR A 63 4.45 1.51 8.56
CA TYR A 63 4.10 2.62 9.45
C TYR A 63 4.93 2.63 10.74
N GLU A 64 5.14 1.46 11.36
CA GLU A 64 5.94 1.33 12.58
C GLU A 64 7.40 1.73 12.33
N ASP A 65 7.99 1.26 11.24
CA ASP A 65 9.36 1.62 10.84
C ASP A 65 9.47 3.14 10.57
N TYR A 66 8.43 3.74 9.99
CA TYR A 66 8.38 5.20 9.79
C TYR A 66 8.40 5.94 11.13
N ILE A 67 7.55 5.53 12.08
CA ILE A 67 7.46 6.17 13.40
C ILE A 67 8.78 6.05 14.18
N GLU A 68 9.41 4.87 14.13
CA GLU A 68 10.63 4.61 14.90
C GLU A 68 11.89 5.27 14.31
N ASN A 69 11.98 5.33 12.97
CA ASN A 69 13.25 5.66 12.32
C ASN A 69 13.21 6.92 11.45
N TYR A 70 12.05 7.41 11.04
CA TYR A 70 11.95 8.48 10.05
C TYR A 70 11.11 9.68 10.49
N GLN A 71 10.11 9.50 11.34
CA GLN A 71 9.34 10.63 11.90
C GLN A 71 10.26 11.51 12.74
N ASP A 72 10.10 12.83 12.68
CA ASP A 72 11.01 13.80 13.29
C ASP A 72 12.50 13.63 12.83
N GLY A 73 12.71 12.95 11.71
CA GLY A 73 14.05 12.64 11.20
C GLY A 73 14.72 13.77 10.45
N SER A 74 15.85 13.46 9.82
CA SER A 74 16.63 14.42 9.03
C SER A 74 17.01 13.91 7.65
N THR A 75 16.37 12.83 7.17
CA THR A 75 16.80 12.13 5.96
C THR A 75 16.10 12.65 4.71
N PHE A 76 14.82 13.02 4.80
CA PHE A 76 14.03 13.59 3.71
C PHE A 76 12.97 14.54 4.26
N PHE A 77 12.47 15.47 3.46
CA PHE A 77 11.31 16.29 3.83
C PHE A 77 10.02 15.54 3.59
N TYR A 78 9.85 15.00 2.38
CA TYR A 78 8.71 14.18 1.99
C TYR A 78 9.22 12.95 1.25
N GLY A 79 8.59 11.80 1.48
CA GLY A 79 8.93 10.54 0.86
C GLY A 79 7.70 9.72 0.52
N ALA A 80 7.79 8.89 -0.51
CA ALA A 80 6.74 7.98 -0.89
C ALA A 80 6.51 6.92 0.20
N LYS A 81 5.26 6.56 0.48
CA LYS A 81 4.92 5.53 1.48
C LYS A 81 5.39 4.13 1.10
N ASN A 82 5.42 3.85 -0.19
CA ASN A 82 5.84 2.56 -0.70
C ASN A 82 7.11 2.68 -1.52
N PRO A 83 8.06 1.73 -1.42
CA PRO A 83 9.23 1.72 -2.25
C PRO A 83 8.89 1.43 -3.72
N GLY A 84 9.76 1.83 -4.59
CA GLY A 84 9.64 1.62 -6.04
C GLY A 84 9.78 2.91 -6.84
N THR A 85 9.86 2.76 -8.15
CA THR A 85 9.96 3.88 -9.11
C THR A 85 8.60 4.52 -9.43
N TRP A 86 7.51 4.01 -8.88
CA TRP A 86 6.16 4.50 -9.15
C TRP A 86 5.97 5.98 -8.79
N ALA A 87 6.67 6.42 -7.75
CA ALA A 87 6.59 7.79 -7.24
C ALA A 87 7.67 8.72 -7.80
N GLU A 88 8.49 8.26 -8.77
CA GLU A 88 9.45 9.15 -9.44
C GLU A 88 8.72 10.33 -10.08
N ASN A 89 9.26 11.53 -9.84
CA ASN A 89 8.70 12.80 -10.31
C ASN A 89 7.32 13.17 -9.72
N LEU A 90 6.84 12.49 -8.69
CA LEU A 90 5.76 13.04 -7.85
C LEU A 90 6.26 14.35 -7.21
N LYS A 91 5.36 15.31 -7.12
CA LYS A 91 5.64 16.60 -6.48
C LYS A 91 4.74 16.77 -5.25
N VAL A 92 5.35 17.17 -4.14
CA VAL A 92 4.64 17.63 -2.94
C VAL A 92 4.80 19.14 -2.86
N CYS A 93 3.72 19.85 -3.07
CA CYS A 93 3.71 21.32 -3.02
C CYS A 93 3.13 21.77 -1.68
N THR A 94 3.81 22.73 -1.04
CA THR A 94 3.40 23.30 0.25
C THR A 94 3.38 24.81 0.19
N ILE A 95 2.46 25.42 0.95
CA ILE A 95 2.41 26.85 1.12
C ILE A 95 2.01 27.19 2.56
N ASP A 96 2.64 28.21 3.12
CA ASP A 96 2.38 28.70 4.47
C ASP A 96 2.01 30.19 4.52
N ALA A 97 1.66 30.67 5.73
CA ALA A 97 1.01 31.95 5.91
C ALA A 97 1.94 33.16 5.86
N GLN A 98 3.24 32.99 6.11
CA GLN A 98 4.13 34.11 6.36
C GLN A 98 4.93 34.55 5.13
N ALA A 99 5.50 35.76 5.17
CA ALA A 99 6.41 36.27 4.16
C ALA A 99 7.71 35.46 4.08
N ASP A 100 8.36 35.48 2.91
CA ASP A 100 9.61 34.77 2.66
C ASP A 100 10.83 35.54 3.13
N GLN A 101 10.80 36.87 2.93
CA GLN A 101 11.94 37.72 3.12
C GLN A 101 11.56 39.04 3.80
N ARG A 102 12.47 39.54 4.62
CA ARG A 102 12.44 40.92 5.13
C ARG A 102 13.62 41.67 4.56
N ILE A 103 13.36 42.79 3.91
CA ILE A 103 14.39 43.62 3.28
C ILE A 103 14.40 45.01 3.94
N SER A 104 15.60 45.52 4.21
CA SER A 104 15.78 46.91 4.62
C SER A 104 15.83 47.79 3.39
N VAL A 105 15.00 48.83 3.37
CA VAL A 105 14.87 49.73 2.21
C VAL A 105 14.93 51.19 2.64
N PRO A 106 15.23 52.14 1.73
CA PRO A 106 15.16 53.57 2.07
C PRO A 106 13.75 53.97 2.54
N ALA A 107 13.68 54.93 3.46
CA ALA A 107 12.39 55.44 3.99
C ALA A 107 11.40 55.88 2.91
N ALA A 108 11.91 56.46 1.81
CA ALA A 108 11.09 56.83 0.66
C ALA A 108 10.41 55.60 0.00
N ALA A 109 11.10 54.46 -0.05
CA ALA A 109 10.54 53.23 -0.60
C ALA A 109 9.45 52.65 0.30
N VAL A 110 9.62 52.68 1.64
CA VAL A 110 8.58 52.28 2.59
C VAL A 110 7.34 53.18 2.47
N THR A 111 7.56 54.46 2.29
CA THR A 111 6.46 55.44 2.10
C THR A 111 5.68 55.14 0.82
N ALA A 112 6.39 54.85 -0.28
CA ALA A 112 5.77 54.51 -1.56
C ALA A 112 5.11 53.12 -1.57
N ALA A 113 5.58 52.21 -0.72
CA ALA A 113 5.06 50.84 -0.66
C ALA A 113 3.68 50.77 -0.05
N THR A 114 2.85 49.96 -0.65
CA THR A 114 1.53 49.54 -0.10
C THR A 114 1.48 48.03 -0.06
N VAL A 115 0.92 47.48 1.01
CA VAL A 115 0.69 46.03 1.12
C VAL A 115 -0.17 45.55 -0.06
N GLY A 116 0.25 44.48 -0.70
CA GLY A 116 -0.33 43.97 -1.92
C GLY A 116 0.27 44.53 -3.22
N PHE A 117 1.17 45.50 -3.14
CA PHE A 117 1.91 45.94 -4.31
C PHE A 117 2.97 44.92 -4.70
N GLY A 118 3.19 44.78 -6.00
CA GLY A 118 4.30 44.03 -6.55
C GLY A 118 5.63 44.76 -6.28
N ILE A 119 6.66 43.99 -6.09
CA ILE A 119 8.04 44.46 -6.02
C ILE A 119 8.89 43.66 -6.99
N SER A 120 9.77 44.31 -7.72
CA SER A 120 10.72 43.61 -8.59
C SER A 120 12.10 44.23 -8.51
N GLU A 121 13.11 43.43 -8.75
CA GLU A 121 14.49 43.82 -8.80
C GLU A 121 15.18 43.17 -10.00
N SER A 122 15.90 43.99 -10.79
CA SER A 122 16.76 43.48 -11.85
C SER A 122 18.07 43.02 -11.25
N VAL A 123 18.47 41.78 -11.54
CA VAL A 123 19.73 41.21 -11.07
C VAL A 123 20.60 40.78 -12.27
N SER A 124 21.90 40.86 -12.10
CA SER A 124 22.85 40.49 -13.14
C SER A 124 23.98 39.67 -12.54
N ASN A 125 24.28 38.55 -13.13
CA ASN A 125 25.36 37.65 -12.70
C ASN A 125 25.25 37.17 -11.24
N VAL A 126 24.04 36.95 -10.76
CA VAL A 126 23.81 36.43 -9.41
C VAL A 126 24.01 34.93 -9.41
N VAL A 127 24.94 34.44 -8.61
CA VAL A 127 25.10 33.00 -8.39
C VAL A 127 24.00 32.55 -7.46
N ILE A 128 23.13 31.65 -7.95
CA ILE A 128 22.09 31.05 -7.14
C ILE A 128 22.74 30.03 -6.21
N PRO A 129 22.66 30.20 -4.88
CA PRO A 129 23.20 29.23 -3.95
C PRO A 129 22.38 27.94 -4.01
N GLY A 130 23.07 26.83 -4.11
CA GLY A 130 22.44 25.50 -4.13
C GLY A 130 23.48 24.44 -4.48
N ALA A 131 23.26 23.22 -4.08
CA ALA A 131 24.19 22.14 -4.36
C ALA A 131 24.29 21.92 -5.87
N GLY A 132 25.46 22.12 -6.41
CA GLY A 132 25.77 21.81 -7.80
C GLY A 132 25.46 22.87 -8.84
N SER A 133 24.81 23.97 -8.50
CA SER A 133 24.59 25.04 -9.46
C SER A 133 25.66 26.13 -9.31
N THR A 134 26.47 26.32 -10.34
CA THR A 134 27.39 27.46 -10.50
C THR A 134 26.89 28.45 -11.56
N ALA A 135 25.69 28.24 -12.09
CA ALA A 135 25.14 29.10 -13.13
C ALA A 135 24.78 30.47 -12.56
N ALA A 136 25.29 31.51 -13.18
CA ALA A 136 24.94 32.89 -12.86
C ALA A 136 23.57 33.22 -13.49
N PHE A 137 22.66 33.72 -12.68
CA PHE A 137 21.34 34.18 -13.12
C PHE A 137 21.40 35.70 -13.45
N SER A 138 20.84 36.05 -14.57
CA SER A 138 20.60 37.45 -14.94
C SER A 138 19.16 37.59 -15.39
N GLY A 139 18.46 38.61 -14.86
CA GLY A 139 17.05 38.81 -15.13
C GLY A 139 16.38 39.66 -14.07
N ALA A 140 15.21 39.27 -13.62
CA ALA A 140 14.49 39.96 -12.56
C ALA A 140 13.90 39.00 -11.54
N ILE A 141 13.77 39.44 -10.30
CA ILE A 141 13.06 38.77 -9.22
C ILE A 141 11.75 39.50 -9.00
N LYS A 142 10.66 38.78 -8.84
CA LYS A 142 9.29 39.29 -8.58
C LYS A 142 8.81 38.85 -7.23
N GLY A 143 8.15 39.74 -6.51
CA GLY A 143 7.49 39.42 -5.24
C GLY A 143 6.33 40.37 -4.97
N ILE A 144 5.64 40.13 -3.85
CA ILE A 144 4.53 40.94 -3.36
C ILE A 144 4.81 41.37 -1.93
N ILE A 145 4.58 42.62 -1.63
CA ILE A 145 4.75 43.21 -0.31
C ILE A 145 3.60 42.72 0.59
N THR A 146 3.95 42.04 1.68
CA THR A 146 2.95 41.47 2.62
C THR A 146 2.83 42.31 3.89
N ALA A 147 3.90 43.03 4.28
CA ALA A 147 3.89 43.99 5.39
C ALA A 147 4.95 45.07 5.17
N LYS A 148 4.80 46.18 5.89
CA LYS A 148 5.78 47.28 5.91
C LYS A 148 5.94 47.81 7.33
N ASP A 149 7.19 48.17 7.66
CA ASP A 149 7.53 48.79 8.92
C ASP A 149 8.25 50.13 8.64
N ALA A 150 7.54 51.21 8.91
CA ALA A 150 8.07 52.58 8.70
C ALA A 150 9.08 53.01 9.78
N VAL A 151 9.08 52.35 10.94
CA VAL A 151 10.02 52.68 12.03
C VAL A 151 11.39 52.09 11.72
N ASN A 152 11.44 50.85 11.30
CA ASN A 152 12.67 50.14 10.99
C ASN A 152 13.06 50.21 9.51
N ASN A 153 12.24 50.85 8.70
CA ASN A 153 12.43 50.94 7.24
C ASN A 153 12.58 49.58 6.56
N THR A 154 11.66 48.65 6.86
CA THR A 154 11.65 47.32 6.27
C THR A 154 10.38 47.01 5.51
N LEU A 155 10.49 46.12 4.54
CA LEU A 155 9.39 45.52 3.80
C LEU A 155 9.47 44.00 3.96
N ASP A 156 8.34 43.37 4.30
CA ASP A 156 8.18 41.92 4.24
C ASP A 156 7.64 41.55 2.86
N VAL A 157 8.27 40.58 2.22
CA VAL A 157 8.01 40.23 0.83
C VAL A 157 7.81 38.73 0.69
N LYS A 158 6.78 38.36 -0.05
CA LYS A 158 6.59 37.00 -0.57
C LYS A 158 7.14 36.95 -1.98
N VAL A 159 8.12 36.09 -2.22
CA VAL A 159 8.71 35.93 -3.57
C VAL A 159 7.75 35.12 -4.42
N VAL A 160 7.52 35.53 -5.65
CA VAL A 160 6.60 34.84 -6.59
C VAL A 160 7.40 34.08 -7.64
N SER A 161 8.32 34.73 -8.31
CA SER A 161 9.06 34.15 -9.43
C SER A 161 10.33 34.88 -9.73
N ARG A 162 11.16 34.27 -10.56
CA ARG A 162 12.25 34.94 -11.29
C ARG A 162 11.94 34.93 -12.79
N VAL A 163 12.34 35.99 -13.47
CA VAL A 163 12.15 36.18 -14.90
C VAL A 163 13.51 36.30 -15.57
N ALA A 164 13.84 35.37 -16.44
CA ALA A 164 15.08 35.40 -17.18
C ALA A 164 15.10 36.54 -18.24
N ALA A 165 16.26 36.85 -18.78
CA ALA A 165 16.43 37.91 -19.76
C ALA A 165 15.63 37.70 -21.06
N ASP A 166 15.32 36.47 -21.40
CA ASP A 166 14.48 36.09 -22.54
C ASP A 166 12.95 36.15 -22.23
N GLY A 167 12.59 36.56 -21.02
CA GLY A 167 11.21 36.66 -20.56
C GLY A 167 10.62 35.36 -19.96
N THR A 168 11.37 34.28 -19.91
CA THR A 168 10.93 33.03 -19.28
C THR A 168 10.75 33.24 -17.78
N GLU A 169 9.57 33.00 -17.29
CA GLU A 169 9.23 33.12 -15.87
C GLU A 169 9.24 31.77 -15.20
N THR A 170 10.02 31.61 -14.14
CA THR A 170 10.15 30.40 -13.35
C THR A 170 9.61 30.66 -11.93
N ALA A 171 8.73 29.80 -11.43
CA ALA A 171 8.32 29.82 -10.03
C ALA A 171 9.52 29.55 -9.12
N ILE A 172 9.48 30.10 -7.91
CA ILE A 172 10.55 29.87 -6.94
C ILE A 172 10.29 28.57 -6.19
N ASP A 173 11.25 27.68 -6.25
CA ASP A 173 11.29 26.46 -5.45
C ASP A 173 12.47 26.48 -4.49
N TYR A 174 12.20 26.76 -3.24
CA TYR A 174 13.22 26.79 -2.20
C TYR A 174 13.65 25.39 -1.74
N ALA A 175 12.87 24.37 -2.02
CA ALA A 175 13.17 23.01 -1.57
C ALA A 175 14.35 22.41 -2.32
N GLU A 176 14.45 22.67 -3.60
CA GLU A 176 15.53 22.14 -4.43
C GLU A 176 16.83 22.96 -4.34
N GLY A 177 16.78 24.13 -3.73
CA GLY A 177 17.94 24.99 -3.55
C GLY A 177 18.54 25.57 -4.83
N THR A 178 17.91 25.29 -5.96
CA THR A 178 18.33 25.77 -7.28
C THR A 178 17.64 27.06 -7.68
N ASP A 179 16.49 27.33 -7.05
CA ASP A 179 15.62 28.45 -7.38
C ASP A 179 15.59 29.55 -6.32
N PHE A 180 16.63 29.62 -5.53
CA PHE A 180 16.77 30.71 -4.55
C PHE A 180 16.74 32.08 -5.22
N ALA A 181 15.91 32.95 -4.69
CA ALA A 181 15.88 34.35 -5.08
C ALA A 181 15.77 35.22 -3.83
N ALA A 182 16.60 36.25 -3.77
CA ALA A 182 16.57 37.21 -2.69
C ALA A 182 16.61 38.65 -3.24
N PHE A 183 15.75 39.51 -2.70
CA PHE A 183 15.79 40.92 -2.99
C PHE A 183 17.00 41.58 -2.29
N SER A 184 17.67 42.48 -2.98
CA SER A 184 18.70 43.31 -2.43
C SER A 184 18.08 44.49 -1.67
N SER A 185 18.70 44.90 -0.56
CA SER A 185 18.23 46.06 0.20
C SER A 185 18.57 47.41 -0.40
N THR A 186 19.52 47.47 -1.31
CA THR A 186 20.08 48.72 -1.82
C THR A 186 19.91 48.92 -3.31
N ALA A 187 19.46 47.89 -4.02
CA ALA A 187 19.23 48.00 -5.45
C ALA A 187 17.97 48.79 -5.76
N VAL A 188 17.83 49.16 -6.99
CA VAL A 188 16.65 49.88 -7.48
C VAL A 188 15.48 48.92 -7.51
N LEU A 189 14.69 48.94 -6.42
CA LEU A 189 13.48 48.18 -6.31
C LEU A 189 12.34 48.87 -7.07
N ASN A 190 11.73 48.16 -7.97
CA ASN A 190 10.54 48.62 -8.64
C ASN A 190 9.30 48.14 -7.89
N ILE A 191 8.61 49.05 -7.23
CA ILE A 191 7.33 48.77 -6.59
C ILE A 191 6.22 49.01 -7.61
N ILE A 192 5.57 47.99 -8.05
CA ILE A 192 4.61 48.02 -9.15
C ILE A 192 3.33 47.27 -8.78
N ASN A 193 2.26 47.50 -9.54
CA ASN A 193 1.16 46.56 -9.56
C ASN A 193 1.73 45.19 -9.93
N ASN A 194 1.41 44.18 -9.16
CA ASN A 194 1.96 42.82 -9.33
C ASN A 194 1.63 42.18 -10.68
N SER A 195 0.59 42.65 -11.38
CA SER A 195 0.23 42.20 -12.71
C SER A 195 1.04 42.85 -13.82
N ALA A 196 1.81 43.88 -13.48
CA ALA A 196 2.62 44.56 -14.46
C ALA A 196 3.85 43.74 -14.86
N ALA A 197 4.33 43.94 -16.07
CA ALA A 197 5.60 43.41 -16.52
C ALA A 197 6.74 43.93 -15.64
N VAL A 198 7.80 43.13 -15.51
CA VAL A 198 9.01 43.55 -14.80
C VAL A 198 9.60 44.77 -15.48
N VAL A 199 9.81 45.87 -14.72
CA VAL A 199 10.41 47.10 -15.22
C VAL A 199 11.81 47.20 -14.64
N ALA A 200 12.80 47.27 -15.50
CA ALA A 200 14.19 47.47 -15.09
C ALA A 200 14.41 48.96 -14.76
N GLY A 201 14.76 49.22 -13.51
CA GLY A 201 15.19 50.53 -13.00
C GLY A 201 14.29 51.72 -13.35
N GLY A 202 13.54 52.23 -12.41
CA GLY A 202 12.69 53.39 -12.68
C GLY A 202 11.69 53.74 -11.59
N ALA A 203 10.95 54.81 -11.83
CA ALA A 203 9.91 55.28 -10.93
C ALA A 203 8.75 54.25 -10.82
N HIS A 204 8.25 54.09 -9.63
CA HIS A 204 7.14 53.19 -9.37
C HIS A 204 5.79 53.82 -9.71
N THR A 205 5.00 53.12 -10.44
CA THR A 205 3.60 53.50 -10.64
C THR A 205 2.72 52.32 -10.31
N ALA A 206 2.43 52.14 -9.05
CA ALA A 206 1.51 51.11 -8.61
C ALA A 206 0.07 51.59 -8.77
N THR A 207 -0.74 50.79 -9.40
CA THR A 207 -2.14 51.14 -9.69
C THR A 207 -3.19 50.39 -8.86
N ALA A 208 -2.85 49.21 -8.31
CA ALA A 208 -3.74 48.44 -7.48
C ALA A 208 -3.00 47.50 -6.54
N ALA A 209 -3.48 47.37 -5.33
CA ALA A 209 -3.04 46.33 -4.39
C ALA A 209 -3.73 45.02 -4.69
N VAL A 210 -3.00 43.91 -4.57
CA VAL A 210 -3.53 42.55 -4.69
C VAL A 210 -3.04 41.69 -3.52
N ASP A 211 -3.76 40.62 -3.29
CA ASP A 211 -3.29 39.63 -2.30
C ASP A 211 -2.11 38.83 -2.87
N TRP A 212 -1.07 38.65 -2.09
CA TRP A 212 0.11 37.88 -2.47
C TRP A 212 -0.26 36.45 -2.86
N TYR A 213 -1.29 35.89 -2.20
CA TYR A 213 -1.74 34.52 -2.40
C TYR A 213 -2.31 34.28 -3.80
N ASP A 214 -2.93 35.29 -4.39
CA ASP A 214 -3.48 35.22 -5.74
C ASP A 214 -2.44 34.96 -6.83
N GLN A 215 -1.19 35.23 -6.54
CA GLN A 215 -0.08 35.09 -7.49
C GLN A 215 0.75 33.81 -7.23
N GLN A 216 0.46 33.09 -6.16
CA GLN A 216 1.18 31.87 -5.85
C GLN A 216 0.68 30.72 -6.71
N LYS A 217 1.60 30.07 -7.41
CA LYS A 217 1.32 28.87 -8.21
C LYS A 217 2.20 27.70 -7.77
N LEU A 218 1.76 26.51 -8.09
CA LEU A 218 2.57 25.32 -7.94
C LEU A 218 3.69 25.33 -8.97
N ASP A 219 4.89 24.87 -8.60
CA ASP A 219 5.99 24.68 -9.54
C ASP A 219 5.86 23.34 -10.28
N LEU A 220 5.08 23.35 -11.35
CA LEU A 220 4.78 22.18 -12.16
C LEU A 220 5.32 22.36 -13.58
N THR A 221 5.79 21.26 -14.16
CA THR A 221 6.29 21.25 -15.53
C THR A 221 5.15 21.15 -16.54
N ASN A 222 4.10 20.40 -16.20
CA ASN A 222 3.05 20.04 -17.16
C ASN A 222 1.69 20.69 -16.87
N ALA A 223 1.58 21.53 -15.84
CA ALA A 223 0.35 22.22 -15.49
C ALA A 223 0.64 23.63 -14.97
N ASN A 224 -0.34 24.52 -15.01
CA ASN A 224 -0.27 25.85 -14.43
C ASN A 224 -1.45 26.03 -13.49
N ILE A 225 -1.24 25.73 -12.19
CA ILE A 225 -2.27 25.71 -11.17
C ILE A 225 -1.92 26.73 -10.10
N PHE A 226 -2.86 27.59 -9.74
CA PHE A 226 -2.69 28.56 -8.65
C PHE A 226 -3.24 28.01 -7.34
N TRP A 227 -2.58 28.34 -6.23
CA TRP A 227 -3.01 27.94 -4.91
C TRP A 227 -4.44 28.39 -4.56
N LYS A 228 -4.86 29.57 -5.02
CA LYS A 228 -6.22 30.08 -4.84
C LYS A 228 -7.31 29.22 -5.47
N GLU A 229 -6.96 28.40 -6.46
CA GLU A 229 -7.87 27.45 -7.10
C GLU A 229 -8.05 26.17 -6.27
N ILE A 230 -7.16 25.95 -5.32
CA ILE A 230 -7.09 24.76 -4.49
C ILE A 230 -7.72 25.00 -3.11
N ALA A 231 -7.31 26.07 -2.45
CA ALA A 231 -7.69 26.41 -1.09
C ALA A 231 -7.67 27.91 -0.82
N GLY A 232 -8.28 28.33 0.29
CA GLY A 232 -8.13 29.68 0.82
C GLY A 232 -6.70 29.94 1.32
N LYS A 233 -6.38 31.21 1.54
CA LYS A 233 -5.05 31.60 2.05
C LYS A 233 -4.79 31.00 3.43
N PRO A 234 -3.64 30.33 3.66
CA PRO A 234 -3.28 29.82 4.98
C PRO A 234 -3.09 30.96 5.98
N THR A 235 -3.51 30.74 7.20
CA THR A 235 -3.48 31.73 8.27
C THR A 235 -2.97 31.13 9.58
N THR A 236 -3.69 31.32 10.66
CA THR A 236 -3.44 30.71 11.95
C THR A 236 -4.65 29.84 12.32
N THR A 237 -4.43 28.60 12.68
CA THR A 237 -5.51 27.71 13.07
C THR A 237 -6.18 28.18 14.36
N SER A 238 -7.42 27.76 14.61
CA SER A 238 -8.10 28.06 15.88
C SER A 238 -7.34 27.48 17.06
N TYR A 239 -6.78 26.29 16.92
CA TYR A 239 -5.96 25.66 17.94
C TYR A 239 -4.76 26.52 18.37
N ALA A 240 -4.04 27.05 17.40
CA ALA A 240 -2.88 27.91 17.63
C ALA A 240 -3.31 29.29 18.19
N THR A 241 -4.42 29.85 17.70
CA THR A 241 -4.97 31.12 18.17
C THR A 241 -5.29 31.07 19.66
N ASP A 242 -5.92 30.00 20.12
CA ASP A 242 -6.26 29.79 21.54
C ASP A 242 -5.03 29.72 22.45
N ARG A 243 -3.86 29.44 21.87
CA ARG A 243 -2.57 29.35 22.58
C ARG A 243 -1.64 30.53 22.32
N SER A 244 -2.18 31.60 21.74
CA SER A 244 -1.42 32.79 21.36
C SER A 244 -0.28 32.51 20.38
N ALA A 245 -0.36 31.42 19.62
CA ALA A 245 0.55 31.10 18.54
C ALA A 245 0.08 31.74 17.22
N LYS A 246 1.00 31.82 16.24
CA LYS A 246 0.74 32.46 14.94
C LYS A 246 1.40 31.70 13.80
N ASN A 247 0.77 31.76 12.61
CA ASN A 247 1.31 31.29 11.35
C ASN A 247 1.61 29.78 11.30
N ASP A 248 0.79 29.00 12.00
CA ASP A 248 0.97 27.55 12.05
C ASP A 248 0.32 26.81 10.86
N GLU A 249 -0.62 27.45 10.17
CA GLU A 249 -1.36 26.79 9.10
C GLU A 249 -0.51 26.60 7.84
N ILE A 250 -0.59 25.39 7.28
CA ILE A 250 -0.01 25.03 5.99
C ILE A 250 -0.99 24.24 5.14
N HIS A 251 -0.80 24.31 3.83
CA HIS A 251 -1.48 23.45 2.87
C HIS A 251 -0.45 22.57 2.18
N VAL A 252 -0.81 21.30 1.99
CA VAL A 252 0.02 20.31 1.32
C VAL A 252 -0.79 19.64 0.23
N VAL A 253 -0.28 19.61 -0.98
CA VAL A 253 -0.89 18.90 -2.11
C VAL A 253 0.12 17.98 -2.77
N VAL A 254 -0.34 16.80 -3.18
CA VAL A 254 0.48 15.84 -3.92
C VAL A 254 0.03 15.86 -5.37
N VAL A 255 0.97 16.07 -6.27
CA VAL A 255 0.71 16.25 -7.70
C VAL A 255 1.47 15.23 -8.53
N ASP A 256 0.78 14.58 -9.42
CA ASP A 256 1.34 13.73 -10.45
C ASP A 256 1.67 14.56 -11.70
N ASP A 257 2.79 15.27 -11.66
CA ASP A 257 3.16 16.23 -12.71
C ASP A 257 3.39 15.55 -14.07
N PHE A 258 3.87 14.31 -14.09
CA PHE A 258 4.16 13.56 -15.31
C PHE A 258 3.08 12.53 -15.71
N GLY A 259 2.07 12.30 -14.87
CA GLY A 259 1.00 11.34 -15.15
C GLY A 259 1.44 9.88 -14.95
N THR A 260 2.43 9.62 -14.12
CA THR A 260 2.94 8.26 -13.87
C THR A 260 2.07 7.44 -12.96
N VAL A 261 1.31 8.07 -12.09
CA VAL A 261 0.43 7.44 -11.11
C VAL A 261 -1.03 7.47 -11.57
N SER A 262 -1.52 8.65 -11.94
CA SER A 262 -2.94 8.86 -12.30
C SER A 262 -3.22 8.70 -13.81
N GLY A 263 -2.19 8.60 -14.64
CA GLY A 263 -2.31 8.64 -16.10
C GLY A 263 -2.55 10.04 -16.68
N ILE A 264 -2.75 11.07 -15.85
CA ILE A 264 -3.05 12.45 -16.26
C ILE A 264 -1.94 13.36 -15.72
N LYS A 265 -1.27 14.07 -16.64
CA LYS A 265 -0.20 15.00 -16.28
C LYS A 265 -0.74 16.21 -15.53
N GLY A 266 -0.05 16.61 -14.47
CA GLY A 266 -0.42 17.76 -13.64
C GLY A 266 -1.64 17.50 -12.75
N ASN A 267 -2.07 16.26 -12.58
CA ASN A 267 -3.21 15.93 -11.75
C ASN A 267 -2.87 16.01 -10.26
N ILE A 268 -3.69 16.71 -9.49
CA ILE A 268 -3.61 16.72 -8.03
C ILE A 268 -4.25 15.43 -7.52
N ILE A 269 -3.44 14.54 -6.95
CA ILE A 269 -3.90 13.24 -6.44
C ILE A 269 -4.33 13.29 -4.98
N GLU A 270 -3.76 14.21 -4.19
CA GLU A 270 -4.15 14.43 -2.79
C GLU A 270 -4.16 15.91 -2.43
N LYS A 271 -5.10 16.30 -1.57
CA LYS A 271 -5.22 17.65 -1.00
C LYS A 271 -5.37 17.56 0.50
N HIS A 272 -4.41 18.11 1.21
CA HIS A 272 -4.41 18.20 2.66
C HIS A 272 -4.32 19.67 3.06
N ILE A 273 -5.45 20.24 3.41
CA ILE A 273 -5.63 21.68 3.61
C ILE A 273 -5.86 21.98 5.08
N GLY A 274 -5.24 23.07 5.57
CA GLY A 274 -5.42 23.51 6.95
C GLY A 274 -4.69 22.64 7.97
N LEU A 275 -3.54 22.07 7.60
CA LEU A 275 -2.68 21.36 8.53
C LEU A 275 -1.89 22.35 9.41
N SER A 276 -1.40 21.90 10.55
CA SER A 276 -0.66 22.71 11.50
C SER A 276 0.81 22.35 11.56
N LYS A 277 1.67 23.35 11.77
CA LYS A 277 3.09 23.19 12.09
C LYS A 277 3.32 22.82 13.57
N ALA A 278 2.29 22.97 14.43
CA ALA A 278 2.38 22.66 15.85
C ALA A 278 2.25 21.15 16.10
N LYS A 279 3.22 20.59 16.85
CA LYS A 279 3.24 19.14 17.14
C LYS A 279 2.07 18.67 17.99
N ASP A 280 1.58 19.53 18.88
CA ASP A 280 0.45 19.26 19.78
C ASP A 280 -0.92 19.58 19.17
N ALA A 281 -0.99 20.03 17.91
CA ALA A 281 -2.22 20.49 17.28
C ALA A 281 -3.24 19.37 17.08
N VAL A 282 -4.48 19.67 17.45
CA VAL A 282 -5.64 18.80 17.27
C VAL A 282 -6.78 19.55 16.59
N SER A 283 -7.64 18.84 15.90
CA SER A 283 -8.80 19.41 15.23
C SER A 283 -9.81 19.96 16.26
N ALA A 284 -10.30 21.17 16.04
CA ALA A 284 -11.38 21.75 16.84
C ALA A 284 -12.74 21.10 16.57
N VAL A 285 -12.90 20.49 15.39
CA VAL A 285 -14.18 19.91 14.93
C VAL A 285 -14.21 18.41 15.16
N ASN A 286 -13.11 17.71 14.83
CA ASN A 286 -12.98 16.25 14.89
C ASN A 286 -11.98 15.83 15.98
N ALA A 287 -12.08 16.39 17.19
CA ALA A 287 -11.21 15.97 18.28
C ALA A 287 -11.44 14.48 18.63
N PRO A 288 -10.40 13.69 18.83
CA PRO A 288 -8.99 14.04 19.05
C PRO A 288 -8.07 13.91 17.80
N GLN A 289 -8.58 14.09 16.60
CA GLN A 289 -7.75 13.95 15.39
C GLN A 289 -6.60 14.97 15.42
N ARG A 290 -5.37 14.48 15.31
CA ARG A 290 -4.18 15.32 15.18
C ARG A 290 -4.16 16.03 13.84
N THR A 291 -3.77 17.31 13.84
CA THR A 291 -3.62 18.14 12.63
C THR A 291 -2.17 18.54 12.36
N PHE A 292 -1.24 18.12 13.20
CA PHE A 292 0.19 18.24 12.91
C PHE A 292 0.50 17.54 11.58
N TYR A 293 1.17 18.22 10.67
CA TYR A 293 1.27 17.77 9.28
C TYR A 293 1.95 16.40 9.12
N GLU A 294 2.95 16.07 9.93
CA GLU A 294 3.62 14.75 9.87
C GLU A 294 2.69 13.62 10.31
N ASP A 295 2.07 13.76 11.49
CA ASP A 295 1.12 12.79 12.02
C ASP A 295 -0.09 12.62 11.09
N PHE A 296 -0.60 13.75 10.58
CA PHE A 296 -1.76 13.73 9.70
C PHE A 296 -1.47 13.01 8.39
N LEU A 297 -0.35 13.32 7.73
CA LEU A 297 0.04 12.67 6.48
C LEU A 297 0.37 11.20 6.69
N ALA A 298 0.99 10.84 7.80
CA ALA A 298 1.27 9.45 8.11
C ALA A 298 0.01 8.58 8.19
N LEU A 299 -1.09 9.13 8.70
CA LEU A 299 -2.35 8.41 8.86
C LEU A 299 -3.30 8.55 7.67
N ASN A 300 -3.38 9.73 7.05
CA ASN A 300 -4.44 10.06 6.10
C ASN A 300 -3.97 10.15 4.64
N SER A 301 -2.68 10.36 4.35
CA SER A 301 -2.18 10.28 2.99
C SER A 301 -2.07 8.82 2.54
N ALA A 302 -2.42 8.52 1.31
CA ALA A 302 -2.18 7.23 0.69
C ALA A 302 -0.77 7.11 0.11
N ASN A 303 -0.15 8.24 -0.24
CA ASN A 303 1.05 8.26 -1.08
C ASN A 303 2.32 8.75 -0.37
N VAL A 304 2.22 9.62 0.64
CA VAL A 304 3.40 10.31 1.17
C VAL A 304 3.52 10.29 2.69
N PHE A 305 4.78 10.26 3.15
CA PHE A 305 5.19 10.58 4.51
C PHE A 305 5.91 11.93 4.52
N ALA A 306 5.81 12.67 5.63
CA ALA A 306 6.66 13.81 5.95
C ALA A 306 7.66 13.40 7.04
N SER A 307 8.86 13.98 7.07
CA SER A 307 9.91 13.60 8.03
C SER A 307 10.66 14.82 8.54
N ALA A 308 11.75 15.21 7.88
CA ALA A 308 12.58 16.32 8.34
C ALA A 308 11.80 17.63 8.44
N ASN A 309 12.03 18.35 9.52
CA ASN A 309 11.45 19.66 9.70
C ASN A 309 12.13 20.70 8.77
N PRO A 310 11.43 21.25 7.78
CA PRO A 310 12.03 22.18 6.83
C PRO A 310 12.57 23.47 7.48
N SER A 311 12.07 23.84 8.66
CA SER A 311 12.55 25.04 9.36
C SER A 311 13.85 24.83 10.14
N SER A 312 14.26 23.59 10.37
CA SER A 312 15.47 23.25 11.13
C SER A 312 16.60 22.66 10.29
N VAL A 313 16.30 22.13 9.11
CA VAL A 313 17.26 21.41 8.26
C VAL A 313 17.39 22.07 6.89
N GLY A 314 18.61 22.22 6.40
CA GLY A 314 18.96 22.63 5.04
C GLY A 314 18.28 23.91 4.55
N LEU A 315 16.98 23.87 4.36
CA LEU A 315 16.20 24.96 3.77
C LEU A 315 16.23 26.24 4.63
N THR A 316 16.08 26.14 5.94
CA THR A 316 16.20 27.30 6.82
C THR A 316 17.61 27.85 6.83
N THR A 317 18.62 26.99 6.84
CA THR A 317 20.00 27.41 6.72
C THR A 317 20.23 28.11 5.39
N TYR A 318 19.65 27.60 4.33
CA TYR A 318 19.76 28.18 2.99
C TYR A 318 19.07 29.55 2.89
N ARG A 319 17.90 29.71 3.51
CA ARG A 319 17.16 30.99 3.56
C ARG A 319 17.58 31.90 4.71
N ALA A 320 18.14 31.34 5.76
CA ALA A 320 18.47 32.01 6.99
C ALA A 320 19.63 32.98 6.87
N SER A 321 20.58 32.62 6.04
CA SER A 321 21.76 33.43 5.84
C SER A 321 22.13 33.40 4.38
N ILE A 322 22.36 34.55 3.80
CA ILE A 322 23.11 34.62 2.57
C ILE A 322 24.44 33.93 2.87
N PRO A 323 24.86 32.94 2.08
CA PRO A 323 26.08 32.21 2.34
C PRO A 323 27.28 33.18 2.49
N THR A 324 28.20 32.80 3.35
CA THR A 324 29.44 33.59 3.46
C THR A 324 30.53 32.88 2.66
N PRO A 325 31.09 33.46 1.58
CA PRO A 325 30.83 34.85 1.12
C PRO A 325 29.44 35.03 0.50
N VAL A 326 28.87 36.22 0.67
CA VAL A 326 27.62 36.61 0.04
C VAL A 326 27.70 36.40 -1.47
N PRO A 327 26.74 35.70 -2.11
CA PRO A 327 26.75 35.52 -3.55
C PRO A 327 26.82 36.87 -4.30
N THR A 328 27.52 36.88 -5.41
CA THR A 328 27.66 38.10 -6.22
C THR A 328 26.27 38.60 -6.63
N GLY A 329 26.00 39.89 -6.36
CA GLY A 329 24.72 40.52 -6.67
C GLY A 329 23.71 40.59 -5.54
N PHE A 330 23.91 39.87 -4.43
CA PHE A 330 23.05 39.98 -3.25
C PHE A 330 23.65 40.96 -2.22
N SER A 331 22.74 41.65 -1.53
CA SER A 331 23.14 42.56 -0.45
C SER A 331 23.33 41.81 0.86
N ALA A 332 24.36 42.22 1.62
CA ALA A 332 24.56 41.74 3.00
C ALA A 332 23.46 42.20 3.98
N ALA A 333 22.61 43.11 3.57
CA ALA A 333 21.50 43.59 4.40
C ALA A 333 20.24 42.73 4.29
N TYR A 334 20.27 41.63 3.54
CA TYR A 334 19.20 40.67 3.54
C TYR A 334 19.02 40.06 4.94
N THR A 335 17.79 40.09 5.43
CA THR A 335 17.42 39.46 6.70
C THR A 335 16.23 38.55 6.46
N LYS A 336 16.32 37.31 6.88
CA LYS A 336 15.18 36.40 6.79
C LYS A 336 14.08 36.86 7.77
N VAL A 337 12.82 36.70 7.37
CA VAL A 337 11.66 37.01 8.23
C VAL A 337 11.58 36.06 9.43
N THR A 338 12.11 34.88 9.28
CA THR A 338 12.02 33.80 10.27
C THR A 338 13.07 33.87 11.37
N ASP A 339 13.95 34.87 11.38
CA ASP A 339 14.90 35.06 12.49
C ASP A 339 14.16 35.36 13.80
N GLY A 340 14.35 34.48 14.79
CA GLY A 340 13.67 34.55 16.08
C GLY A 340 12.28 33.92 16.12
N ASP A 341 11.76 33.45 14.97
CA ASP A 341 10.51 32.69 14.92
C ASP A 341 10.72 31.24 15.37
N GLY A 342 9.63 30.61 15.85
CA GLY A 342 9.64 29.24 16.30
C GLY A 342 9.80 28.22 15.17
N LEU A 343 10.44 27.12 15.47
CA LEU A 343 10.60 26.02 14.53
C LEU A 343 9.30 25.23 14.40
N TRP A 344 9.09 24.62 13.25
CA TRP A 344 8.03 23.65 13.06
C TRP A 344 8.25 22.45 14.00
N GLY A 345 7.18 21.83 14.46
CA GLY A 345 7.25 20.71 15.41
C GLY A 345 7.38 21.12 16.89
N GLN A 346 7.37 22.42 17.20
CA GLN A 346 7.20 22.89 18.58
C GLN A 346 5.72 22.92 18.98
N ASP A 347 5.45 22.82 20.29
CA ASP A 347 4.09 22.99 20.82
C ASP A 347 3.60 24.45 20.62
N ALA A 348 2.28 24.60 20.44
CA ALA A 348 1.70 25.88 20.00
C ALA A 348 1.83 27.05 20.98
N GLN A 349 2.18 26.83 22.27
CA GLN A 349 2.11 27.87 23.30
C GLN A 349 3.00 29.09 23.00
N GLY A 350 2.40 30.18 22.56
CA GLY A 350 3.05 31.47 22.33
C GLY A 350 4.03 31.53 21.17
N VAL A 351 4.05 30.52 20.30
CA VAL A 351 5.01 30.39 19.20
C VAL A 351 4.53 31.13 17.96
N THR A 352 5.41 31.93 17.34
CA THR A 352 5.22 32.37 15.96
C THR A 352 6.05 31.46 15.06
N TYR A 353 5.39 30.68 14.20
CA TYR A 353 6.07 29.69 13.39
C TYR A 353 6.80 30.27 12.19
N ALA A 354 8.00 29.76 11.96
CA ALA A 354 8.85 30.16 10.84
C ALA A 354 8.17 29.91 9.48
N ALA A 355 8.39 30.84 8.55
CA ALA A 355 7.90 30.72 7.19
C ALA A 355 8.89 29.94 6.32
N ILE A 356 8.34 29.08 5.46
CA ILE A 356 9.09 28.39 4.39
C ILE A 356 8.69 28.95 3.02
N GLY A 357 7.45 29.39 2.90
CA GLY A 357 6.89 29.94 1.68
C GLY A 357 6.20 28.93 0.81
N ASN A 358 6.13 29.27 -0.47
CA ASN A 358 5.62 28.36 -1.50
C ASN A 358 6.77 27.47 -1.95
N THR A 359 6.70 26.18 -1.66
CA THR A 359 7.77 25.21 -1.94
C THR A 359 7.22 23.99 -2.65
N THR A 360 8.03 23.42 -3.52
CA THR A 360 7.71 22.18 -4.25
C THR A 360 8.85 21.19 -4.07
N TYR A 361 8.51 19.99 -3.64
CA TYR A 361 9.46 18.91 -3.38
C TYR A 361 9.26 17.84 -4.43
N THR A 362 10.28 17.61 -5.25
CA THR A 362 10.23 16.58 -6.31
C THR A 362 10.85 15.29 -5.81
N PHE A 363 10.17 14.18 -6.05
CA PHE A 363 10.63 12.86 -5.62
C PHE A 363 11.55 12.23 -6.64
N THR A 364 12.65 11.68 -6.14
CA THR A 364 13.65 10.93 -6.93
C THR A 364 14.22 9.76 -6.12
N GLY A 365 15.00 8.89 -6.75
CA GLY A 365 15.79 7.86 -6.07
C GLY A 365 15.00 6.61 -5.68
N GLY A 366 13.75 6.46 -6.10
CA GLY A 366 12.98 5.23 -5.91
C GLY A 366 13.59 4.06 -6.69
N LYS A 367 13.60 2.86 -6.07
CA LYS A 367 14.09 1.65 -6.72
C LYS A 367 13.10 0.51 -6.55
N ASN A 368 12.89 -0.21 -7.64
CA ASN A 368 12.15 -1.45 -7.64
C ASN A 368 13.03 -2.60 -7.17
N TYR A 369 12.38 -3.65 -6.69
CA TYR A 369 13.00 -4.93 -6.46
C TYR A 369 13.70 -5.43 -7.74
N SER A 370 14.98 -5.73 -7.69
CA SER A 370 15.71 -6.31 -8.81
C SER A 370 16.13 -7.74 -8.50
N SER A 371 15.65 -8.72 -9.27
CA SER A 371 16.12 -10.08 -9.18
C SER A 371 17.35 -10.27 -10.06
N GLY A 372 18.51 -10.42 -9.47
CA GLY A 372 19.65 -11.15 -9.99
C GLY A 372 20.43 -10.62 -11.19
N ALA A 373 20.01 -9.59 -11.90
CA ALA A 373 20.80 -9.00 -12.98
C ALA A 373 21.18 -7.55 -12.64
N ALA A 374 22.45 -7.31 -12.46
CA ALA A 374 22.98 -5.96 -12.29
C ALA A 374 22.50 -5.06 -13.44
N GLY A 375 21.75 -4.02 -13.13
CA GLY A 375 21.32 -2.99 -14.07
C GLY A 375 20.00 -3.21 -14.79
N SER A 376 19.22 -4.25 -14.52
CA SER A 376 17.85 -4.33 -15.01
C SER A 376 16.91 -3.60 -14.07
N ALA A 377 16.53 -2.38 -14.42
CA ALA A 377 15.46 -1.69 -13.77
C ALA A 377 14.16 -2.50 -13.93
N GLY A 378 13.50 -2.80 -12.82
CA GLY A 378 12.11 -3.21 -12.85
C GLY A 378 11.79 -4.69 -13.02
N ASN A 379 12.62 -5.59 -12.57
CA ASN A 379 12.17 -6.97 -12.41
C ASN A 379 11.44 -7.10 -11.03
N LEU A 380 10.14 -6.90 -11.03
CA LEU A 380 9.27 -7.00 -9.85
C LEU A 380 8.98 -8.45 -9.42
N LYS A 381 9.85 -9.37 -9.79
CA LYS A 381 9.75 -10.78 -9.45
C LYS A 381 10.59 -11.04 -8.21
N ALA A 382 9.92 -11.28 -7.10
CA ALA A 382 10.58 -11.57 -5.85
C ALA A 382 11.44 -12.84 -5.93
N GLU A 383 12.67 -12.77 -5.47
CA GLU A 383 13.55 -13.93 -5.33
C GLU A 383 13.09 -14.86 -4.21
N LEU A 384 13.36 -16.15 -4.36
CA LEU A 384 12.94 -17.18 -3.41
C LEU A 384 13.46 -16.91 -1.98
N GLY A 385 14.68 -16.40 -1.84
CA GLY A 385 15.26 -16.07 -0.54
C GLY A 385 14.48 -15.00 0.20
N ALA A 386 14.18 -13.89 -0.48
CA ALA A 386 13.40 -12.79 0.05
C ALA A 386 11.95 -13.22 0.38
N LEU A 387 11.34 -14.04 -0.48
CA LEU A 387 10.00 -14.60 -0.21
C LEU A 387 9.98 -15.47 1.05
N LYS A 388 10.98 -16.33 1.26
CA LYS A 388 11.06 -17.18 2.46
C LYS A 388 11.16 -16.35 3.73
N THR A 389 12.00 -15.33 3.75
CA THR A 389 12.11 -14.40 4.89
C THR A 389 10.80 -13.67 5.16
N SER A 390 10.12 -13.22 4.10
CA SER A 390 8.83 -12.55 4.24
C SER A 390 7.72 -13.49 4.76
N TYR A 391 7.80 -14.78 4.45
CA TYR A 391 6.83 -15.77 4.89
C TYR A 391 6.91 -16.07 6.39
N ASP A 392 8.02 -15.73 7.06
CA ASP A 392 8.12 -15.85 8.52
C ASP A 392 7.09 -14.98 9.24
N LEU A 393 6.62 -13.90 8.61
CA LEU A 393 5.51 -13.09 9.12
C LEU A 393 4.19 -13.88 9.20
N PHE A 394 3.99 -14.89 8.38
CA PHE A 394 2.81 -15.77 8.48
C PHE A 394 2.85 -16.69 9.69
N ASN A 395 4.00 -16.84 10.36
CA ASN A 395 4.11 -17.63 11.59
C ASN A 395 3.62 -16.87 12.83
N ASN A 396 3.35 -15.55 12.73
CA ASN A 396 2.81 -14.80 13.85
C ASN A 396 1.39 -15.27 14.21
N PRO A 397 1.17 -15.82 15.42
CA PRO A 397 -0.14 -16.31 15.84
C PRO A 397 -1.19 -15.22 16.03
N GLU A 398 -0.78 -13.95 16.20
CA GLU A 398 -1.72 -12.81 16.29
C GLU A 398 -2.41 -12.50 14.96
N ILE A 399 -1.85 -13.00 13.85
CA ILE A 399 -2.41 -12.81 12.52
C ILE A 399 -3.31 -14.00 12.18
N GLU A 400 -4.61 -13.82 12.20
CA GLU A 400 -5.56 -14.83 11.74
C GLU A 400 -5.46 -15.03 10.23
N VAL A 401 -5.24 -16.26 9.79
CA VAL A 401 -5.09 -16.66 8.40
C VAL A 401 -5.81 -17.99 8.16
N ASP A 402 -6.81 -18.00 7.29
CA ASP A 402 -7.50 -19.23 6.87
C ASP A 402 -6.80 -19.90 5.67
N TYR A 403 -6.22 -19.09 4.78
CA TYR A 403 -5.64 -19.57 3.52
C TYR A 403 -4.29 -18.89 3.25
N LEU A 404 -3.30 -19.70 2.86
CA LEU A 404 -2.04 -19.23 2.30
C LEU A 404 -2.09 -19.39 0.78
N ILE A 405 -2.08 -18.29 0.04
CA ILE A 405 -2.18 -18.29 -1.41
C ILE A 405 -0.78 -18.18 -2.02
N MET A 406 -0.37 -19.19 -2.80
CA MET A 406 0.95 -19.18 -3.42
C MET A 406 1.13 -18.04 -4.44
N GLY A 407 0.07 -17.67 -5.14
CA GLY A 407 0.19 -16.80 -6.31
C GLY A 407 0.97 -17.47 -7.45
N PRO A 408 1.70 -16.72 -8.28
CA PRO A 408 2.53 -17.27 -9.34
C PRO A 408 3.77 -18.00 -8.78
N GLY A 409 4.33 -18.88 -9.60
CA GLY A 409 5.62 -19.51 -9.31
C GLY A 409 6.80 -18.54 -9.47
N CYS A 410 8.00 -19.01 -9.13
CA CYS A 410 9.27 -18.32 -9.34
C CYS A 410 9.79 -18.53 -10.78
N SER A 411 11.00 -18.04 -11.08
CA SER A 411 11.60 -18.09 -12.41
C SER A 411 11.85 -19.51 -12.90
N THR A 412 12.27 -20.39 -12.01
CA THR A 412 12.51 -21.79 -12.32
C THR A 412 11.51 -22.71 -11.65
N LYS A 413 11.37 -23.92 -12.20
CA LYS A 413 10.52 -24.98 -11.64
C LYS A 413 10.96 -25.37 -10.23
N SER A 414 12.26 -25.49 -10.00
CA SER A 414 12.83 -25.86 -8.71
C SER A 414 12.55 -24.80 -7.64
N GLU A 415 12.69 -23.51 -7.96
CA GLU A 415 12.34 -22.43 -7.05
C GLU A 415 10.84 -22.37 -6.76
N SER A 416 10.01 -22.63 -7.78
CA SER A 416 8.55 -22.71 -7.58
C SER A 416 8.15 -23.86 -6.65
N GLN A 417 8.83 -25.01 -6.75
CA GLN A 417 8.66 -26.14 -5.83
C GLN A 417 9.15 -25.82 -4.41
N ALA A 418 10.27 -25.12 -4.29
CA ALA A 418 10.77 -24.69 -2.98
C ALA A 418 9.85 -23.66 -2.31
N LYS A 419 9.29 -22.73 -3.09
CA LYS A 419 8.24 -21.78 -2.64
C LYS A 419 6.99 -22.53 -2.13
N ALA A 420 6.52 -23.50 -2.89
CA ALA A 420 5.37 -24.32 -2.51
C ALA A 420 5.62 -25.08 -1.20
N ASN A 421 6.78 -25.74 -1.07
CA ASN A 421 7.13 -26.46 0.15
C ASN A 421 7.29 -25.54 1.37
N SER A 422 7.74 -24.30 1.19
CA SER A 422 7.81 -23.33 2.29
C SER A 422 6.41 -22.98 2.81
N LEU A 423 5.44 -22.75 1.92
CA LEU A 423 4.05 -22.48 2.32
C LEU A 423 3.37 -23.71 2.95
N ILE A 424 3.64 -24.91 2.46
CA ILE A 424 3.14 -26.15 3.06
C ILE A 424 3.69 -26.31 4.48
N ALA A 425 4.99 -26.06 4.68
CA ALA A 425 5.62 -26.14 6.01
C ALA A 425 5.01 -25.14 7.01
N ILE A 426 4.69 -23.92 6.56
CA ILE A 426 4.01 -22.92 7.40
C ILE A 426 2.59 -23.39 7.77
N ALA A 427 1.84 -23.91 6.82
CA ALA A 427 0.50 -24.42 7.08
C ALA A 427 0.52 -25.62 8.05
N GLU A 428 1.52 -26.49 7.95
CA GLU A 428 1.72 -27.61 8.89
C GLU A 428 2.17 -27.16 10.29
N LEU A 429 2.95 -26.09 10.37
CA LEU A 429 3.39 -25.50 11.64
C LEU A 429 2.20 -24.83 12.36
N ARG A 430 1.45 -24.00 11.62
CA ARG A 430 0.29 -23.28 12.17
C ARG A 430 -0.87 -24.18 12.52
N LYS A 431 -1.19 -25.13 11.67
CA LYS A 431 -2.35 -26.06 11.80
C LYS A 431 -3.73 -25.42 11.80
N ASP A 432 -3.83 -24.13 11.57
CA ASP A 432 -5.07 -23.33 11.52
C ASP A 432 -5.48 -22.91 10.11
N CYS A 433 -4.63 -23.14 9.11
CA CYS A 433 -4.84 -22.69 7.74
C CYS A 433 -4.54 -23.76 6.68
N VAL A 434 -4.88 -23.48 5.42
CA VAL A 434 -4.60 -24.35 4.26
C VAL A 434 -3.86 -23.56 3.19
N ALA A 435 -2.83 -24.16 2.58
CA ALA A 435 -2.08 -23.59 1.47
C ALA A 435 -2.69 -23.98 0.13
N THR A 436 -2.96 -23.01 -0.76
CA THR A 436 -3.37 -23.24 -2.15
C THR A 436 -2.18 -23.09 -3.08
N ILE A 437 -1.83 -24.16 -3.78
CA ILE A 437 -0.61 -24.29 -4.57
C ILE A 437 -0.94 -24.54 -6.03
N GLY A 438 -0.44 -23.67 -6.91
CA GLY A 438 -0.55 -23.81 -8.36
C GLY A 438 0.72 -24.34 -9.01
N PRO A 439 0.65 -24.79 -10.26
CA PRO A 439 1.80 -25.30 -11.01
C PRO A 439 2.75 -24.19 -11.46
N HIS A 440 3.96 -24.57 -11.85
CA HIS A 440 4.89 -23.66 -12.51
C HIS A 440 4.37 -23.22 -13.88
N ARG A 441 4.41 -21.92 -14.15
CA ARG A 441 3.81 -21.30 -15.36
C ARG A 441 4.29 -21.93 -16.67
N ALA A 442 5.60 -22.12 -16.81
CA ALA A 442 6.19 -22.66 -18.04
C ALA A 442 5.82 -24.13 -18.30
N ASP A 443 5.35 -24.86 -17.30
CA ASP A 443 4.88 -26.24 -17.45
C ASP A 443 3.48 -26.33 -18.11
N ILE A 444 2.75 -25.22 -18.15
CA ILE A 444 1.33 -25.18 -18.59
C ILE A 444 1.09 -24.17 -19.70
N VAL A 445 1.56 -22.92 -19.53
CA VAL A 445 1.24 -21.82 -20.46
C VAL A 445 2.11 -21.95 -21.71
N ASN A 446 1.49 -21.75 -22.89
CA ASN A 446 2.12 -21.84 -24.21
C ASN A 446 2.57 -23.27 -24.62
N ILE A 447 2.08 -24.31 -23.95
CA ILE A 447 2.25 -25.69 -24.37
C ILE A 447 0.99 -26.15 -25.11
N THR A 448 1.12 -26.62 -26.33
CA THR A 448 -0.01 -27.06 -27.18
C THR A 448 -0.40 -28.51 -26.96
N ASN A 449 0.53 -29.35 -26.50
CA ASN A 449 0.27 -30.77 -26.25
C ASN A 449 -0.21 -30.97 -24.82
N THR A 450 -1.46 -31.41 -24.69
CA THR A 450 -2.11 -31.61 -23.39
C THR A 450 -1.58 -32.81 -22.60
N ASP A 451 -0.99 -33.80 -23.24
CA ASP A 451 -0.34 -34.93 -22.56
C ASP A 451 1.01 -34.49 -21.97
N THR A 452 1.72 -33.58 -22.64
CA THR A 452 2.93 -32.96 -22.12
C THR A 452 2.58 -32.10 -20.88
N GLN A 453 1.52 -31.30 -20.96
CA GLN A 453 1.03 -30.52 -19.80
C GLN A 453 0.68 -31.45 -18.64
N THR A 454 0.00 -32.58 -18.89
CA THR A 454 -0.34 -33.59 -17.90
C THR A 454 0.90 -34.15 -17.20
N SER A 455 1.91 -34.52 -17.99
CA SER A 455 3.17 -35.06 -17.46
C SER A 455 3.95 -34.01 -16.65
N ASN A 456 3.98 -32.77 -17.12
CA ASN A 456 4.62 -31.66 -16.45
C ASN A 456 3.98 -31.36 -15.10
N LEU A 457 2.64 -31.37 -15.04
CA LEU A 457 1.88 -31.22 -13.78
C LEU A 457 2.25 -32.29 -12.76
N ILE A 458 2.21 -33.56 -13.15
CA ILE A 458 2.57 -34.67 -12.27
C ILE A 458 4.02 -34.52 -11.78
N ASN A 459 4.95 -34.19 -12.68
CA ASN A 459 6.36 -33.98 -12.34
C ASN A 459 6.60 -32.76 -11.45
N PHE A 460 5.73 -31.74 -11.51
CA PHE A 460 5.82 -30.59 -10.62
C PHE A 460 5.36 -30.93 -9.20
N PHE A 461 4.21 -31.58 -9.06
CA PHE A 461 3.60 -31.84 -7.76
C PHE A 461 4.12 -33.09 -7.05
N SER A 462 4.68 -34.07 -7.81
CA SER A 462 5.17 -35.33 -7.24
C SER A 462 6.19 -35.16 -6.12
N PRO A 463 7.22 -34.29 -6.23
CA PRO A 463 8.23 -34.12 -5.18
C PRO A 463 7.78 -33.23 -4.02
N LEU A 464 6.60 -32.61 -4.09
CA LEU A 464 6.11 -31.75 -3.03
C LEU A 464 5.67 -32.53 -1.80
N THR A 465 5.84 -31.92 -0.63
CA THR A 465 5.46 -32.50 0.66
C THR A 465 4.02 -32.97 0.66
N SER A 466 3.79 -34.21 1.15
CA SER A 466 2.46 -34.79 1.35
C SER A 466 1.84 -34.19 2.59
N SER A 467 0.78 -33.39 2.43
CA SER A 467 0.11 -32.70 3.53
C SER A 467 -1.38 -32.57 3.30
N SER A 468 -2.16 -32.72 4.36
CA SER A 468 -3.58 -32.41 4.33
C SER A 468 -3.87 -30.90 4.44
N TYR A 469 -2.86 -30.09 4.78
CA TYR A 469 -2.93 -28.64 4.87
C TYR A 469 -2.59 -27.93 3.55
N ALA A 470 -2.46 -28.68 2.45
CA ALA A 470 -2.23 -28.13 1.14
C ALA A 470 -3.25 -28.63 0.11
N ILE A 471 -3.49 -27.82 -0.90
CA ILE A 471 -4.44 -28.08 -1.99
C ILE A 471 -3.73 -27.74 -3.30
N PHE A 472 -3.67 -28.72 -4.23
CA PHE A 472 -3.04 -28.57 -5.53
C PHE A 472 -4.08 -28.36 -6.62
N ASP A 473 -3.88 -27.37 -7.48
CA ASP A 473 -4.74 -27.10 -8.63
C ASP A 473 -4.02 -27.40 -9.97
N SER A 474 -4.78 -27.44 -11.06
CA SER A 474 -4.27 -27.84 -12.36
C SER A 474 -3.87 -26.69 -13.28
N GLY A 475 -3.88 -25.41 -12.84
CA GLY A 475 -3.46 -24.50 -13.84
C GLY A 475 -3.65 -23.00 -13.79
N TYR A 476 -3.79 -22.45 -14.98
CA TYR A 476 -3.89 -21.02 -15.27
C TYR A 476 -5.16 -20.72 -16.03
N LYS A 477 -5.85 -19.64 -15.67
CA LYS A 477 -6.98 -19.08 -16.39
C LYS A 477 -6.57 -17.89 -17.24
N TYR A 478 -7.23 -17.68 -18.37
CA TYR A 478 -7.07 -16.54 -19.25
C TYR A 478 -8.10 -15.48 -18.92
N VAL A 479 -7.64 -14.28 -18.63
CA VAL A 479 -8.46 -13.17 -18.16
C VAL A 479 -8.15 -11.90 -18.94
N PHE A 480 -9.08 -10.97 -18.96
CA PHE A 480 -8.86 -9.65 -19.51
C PHE A 480 -8.34 -8.70 -18.42
N ASP A 481 -7.14 -8.16 -18.64
CA ASP A 481 -6.55 -7.11 -17.83
C ASP A 481 -7.08 -5.76 -18.34
N ARG A 482 -8.06 -5.21 -17.63
CA ARG A 482 -8.73 -3.95 -18.00
C ARG A 482 -7.83 -2.73 -17.88
N PHE A 483 -6.82 -2.78 -17.00
CA PHE A 483 -5.91 -1.67 -16.76
C PHE A 483 -4.92 -1.49 -17.92
N ASN A 484 -4.43 -2.60 -18.46
CA ASN A 484 -3.45 -2.62 -19.55
C ASN A 484 -4.06 -2.96 -20.92
N ASN A 485 -5.38 -3.14 -21.01
CA ASN A 485 -6.10 -3.54 -22.22
C ASN A 485 -5.49 -4.78 -22.92
N LYS A 486 -5.18 -5.81 -22.11
CA LYS A 486 -4.53 -7.04 -22.58
C LYS A 486 -5.17 -8.29 -21.99
N PHE A 487 -5.07 -9.38 -22.73
CA PHE A 487 -5.42 -10.69 -22.20
C PHE A 487 -4.20 -11.39 -21.62
N ARG A 488 -4.33 -11.96 -20.41
CA ARG A 488 -3.23 -12.56 -19.68
C ARG A 488 -3.61 -13.89 -19.04
N TYR A 489 -2.62 -14.75 -18.84
CA TYR A 489 -2.77 -15.94 -18.02
C TYR A 489 -2.36 -15.64 -16.58
N ILE A 490 -3.22 -16.01 -15.63
CA ILE A 490 -2.96 -15.90 -14.18
C ILE A 490 -3.24 -17.24 -13.49
N PRO A 491 -2.55 -17.56 -12.38
CA PRO A 491 -2.78 -18.79 -11.65
C PRO A 491 -4.16 -18.82 -11.01
N VAL A 492 -4.75 -20.02 -10.87
CA VAL A 492 -6.09 -20.20 -10.27
C VAL A 492 -6.06 -20.47 -8.76
N ASN A 493 -4.89 -20.55 -8.12
CA ASN A 493 -4.79 -20.82 -6.69
C ASN A 493 -5.47 -19.75 -5.81
N GLY A 494 -5.50 -18.49 -6.25
CA GLY A 494 -6.30 -17.45 -5.61
C GLY A 494 -7.79 -17.70 -5.72
N ASP A 495 -8.25 -18.23 -6.86
CA ASP A 495 -9.65 -18.60 -7.04
C ASP A 495 -10.04 -19.80 -6.17
N ILE A 496 -9.15 -20.79 -5.98
CA ILE A 496 -9.41 -21.92 -5.10
C ILE A 496 -9.64 -21.47 -3.65
N ALA A 497 -8.79 -20.58 -3.16
CA ALA A 497 -9.01 -19.96 -1.85
C ALA A 497 -10.33 -19.17 -1.81
N GLY A 498 -10.62 -18.41 -2.86
CA GLY A 498 -11.87 -17.66 -3.01
C GLY A 498 -13.11 -18.54 -3.04
N LEU A 499 -13.07 -19.71 -3.71
CA LEU A 499 -14.14 -20.69 -3.70
C LEU A 499 -14.42 -21.26 -2.31
N MET A 500 -13.37 -21.50 -1.52
CA MET A 500 -13.51 -21.93 -0.14
C MET A 500 -14.14 -20.83 0.73
N THR A 501 -13.71 -19.57 0.55
CA THR A 501 -14.29 -18.41 1.22
C THR A 501 -15.78 -18.26 0.88
N ARG A 502 -16.13 -18.26 -0.40
CA ARG A 502 -17.52 -18.17 -0.86
C ARG A 502 -18.35 -19.33 -0.31
N THR A 503 -17.80 -20.53 -0.26
CA THR A 503 -18.49 -21.70 0.29
C THR A 503 -18.80 -21.52 1.78
N SER A 504 -17.92 -20.90 2.55
CA SER A 504 -18.16 -20.56 3.96
C SER A 504 -19.30 -19.57 4.14
N VAL A 505 -19.45 -18.62 3.21
CA VAL A 505 -20.50 -17.59 3.27
C VAL A 505 -21.86 -18.13 2.80
N VAL A 506 -21.89 -18.90 1.70
CA VAL A 506 -23.13 -19.36 1.04
C VAL A 506 -23.68 -20.63 1.70
N ALA A 507 -22.80 -21.46 2.25
CA ALA A 507 -23.15 -22.71 2.92
C ALA A 507 -22.43 -22.79 4.28
N PHE A 508 -21.52 -23.76 4.44
CA PHE A 508 -20.68 -23.89 5.64
C PHE A 508 -19.27 -24.31 5.23
N PRO A 509 -18.24 -24.07 6.07
CA PRO A 509 -16.85 -24.41 5.76
C PRO A 509 -16.61 -25.89 5.38
N TRP A 510 -17.41 -26.79 5.91
CA TRP A 510 -17.33 -28.24 5.67
C TRP A 510 -18.05 -28.75 4.43
N PHE A 511 -18.57 -27.87 3.59
CA PHE A 511 -19.05 -28.26 2.27
C PHE A 511 -17.90 -28.26 1.26
N SER A 512 -17.94 -29.17 0.29
CA SER A 512 -16.96 -29.18 -0.80
C SER A 512 -17.04 -27.89 -1.63
N PRO A 513 -15.93 -27.20 -1.88
CA PRO A 513 -15.91 -26.01 -2.75
C PRO A 513 -15.99 -26.37 -4.24
N ALA A 514 -15.95 -27.65 -4.59
CA ALA A 514 -15.95 -28.14 -5.95
C ALA A 514 -17.36 -28.36 -6.51
N GLY A 515 -17.43 -28.57 -7.82
CA GLY A 515 -18.65 -28.95 -8.54
C GLY A 515 -19.46 -27.77 -9.06
N GLN A 516 -20.58 -28.07 -9.73
CA GLN A 516 -21.37 -27.06 -10.45
C GLN A 516 -22.05 -26.03 -9.54
N GLN A 517 -22.37 -26.41 -8.31
CA GLN A 517 -23.11 -25.53 -7.39
C GLN A 517 -22.23 -24.43 -6.76
N ARG A 518 -20.99 -24.75 -6.44
CA ARG A 518 -20.10 -23.88 -5.66
C ARG A 518 -18.74 -23.65 -6.31
N GLY A 519 -18.32 -24.52 -7.23
CA GLY A 519 -16.98 -24.53 -7.81
C GLY A 519 -16.77 -23.63 -9.04
N THR A 520 -17.71 -22.75 -9.38
CA THR A 520 -17.59 -21.86 -10.54
C THR A 520 -16.53 -20.80 -10.31
N ILE A 521 -15.56 -20.72 -11.21
CA ILE A 521 -14.45 -19.76 -11.18
C ILE A 521 -14.86 -18.48 -11.91
N ASN A 522 -14.65 -17.35 -11.24
CA ASN A 522 -15.00 -16.03 -11.76
C ASN A 522 -14.00 -15.59 -12.86
N ASN A 523 -14.50 -14.81 -13.84
CA ASN A 523 -13.71 -14.12 -14.85
C ASN A 523 -12.75 -15.02 -15.66
N ALA A 524 -13.06 -16.29 -15.86
CA ALA A 524 -12.27 -17.21 -16.68
C ALA A 524 -12.82 -17.26 -18.11
N ILE A 525 -12.07 -16.73 -19.09
CA ILE A 525 -12.45 -16.79 -20.51
C ILE A 525 -12.13 -18.18 -21.07
N LYS A 526 -10.96 -18.69 -20.75
CA LYS A 526 -10.51 -20.06 -21.08
C LYS A 526 -9.43 -20.49 -20.09
N LEU A 527 -9.13 -21.78 -20.10
CA LEU A 527 -8.02 -22.36 -19.34
C LEU A 527 -6.79 -22.54 -20.25
N ALA A 528 -5.59 -22.44 -19.66
CA ALA A 528 -4.35 -22.83 -20.32
C ALA A 528 -4.26 -24.35 -20.53
N TYR A 529 -4.88 -25.11 -19.62
CA TYR A 529 -5.00 -26.56 -19.66
C TYR A 529 -6.42 -26.97 -19.27
N ASN A 530 -7.13 -27.60 -20.20
CA ASN A 530 -8.45 -28.17 -19.96
C ASN A 530 -8.39 -29.69 -20.14
N PRO A 531 -8.22 -30.48 -19.05
CA PRO A 531 -7.96 -31.90 -19.13
C PRO A 531 -9.17 -32.71 -19.62
N THR A 532 -8.93 -33.64 -20.55
CA THR A 532 -9.88 -34.65 -20.94
C THR A 532 -10.14 -35.64 -19.79
N LYS A 533 -11.15 -36.52 -19.95
CA LYS A 533 -11.43 -37.54 -18.93
C LYS A 533 -10.20 -38.42 -18.65
N ALA A 534 -9.53 -38.91 -19.70
CA ALA A 534 -8.34 -39.75 -19.56
C ALA A 534 -7.19 -39.04 -18.83
N GLN A 535 -7.03 -37.74 -19.04
CA GLN A 535 -6.03 -36.93 -18.35
C GLN A 535 -6.41 -36.67 -16.90
N ARG A 536 -7.70 -36.40 -16.61
CA ARG A 536 -8.19 -36.30 -15.22
C ARG A 536 -7.97 -37.58 -14.43
N ASP A 537 -8.19 -38.75 -15.06
CA ASP A 537 -7.95 -40.06 -14.46
C ASP A 537 -6.47 -40.28 -14.08
N LYS A 538 -5.53 -39.50 -14.68
CA LYS A 538 -4.10 -39.51 -14.33
C LYS A 538 -3.75 -38.48 -13.25
N ILE A 539 -4.26 -37.24 -13.35
CA ILE A 539 -3.86 -36.15 -12.43
C ILE A 539 -4.58 -36.24 -11.07
N TYR A 540 -5.84 -36.68 -11.04
CA TYR A 540 -6.61 -36.75 -9.80
C TYR A 540 -6.04 -37.75 -8.77
N PRO A 541 -5.59 -38.97 -9.16
CA PRO A 541 -4.83 -39.84 -8.25
C PRO A 541 -3.49 -39.23 -7.80
N ALA A 542 -2.88 -38.37 -8.62
CA ALA A 542 -1.65 -37.63 -8.28
C ALA A 542 -1.90 -36.41 -7.35
N ARG A 543 -3.04 -36.35 -6.67
CA ARG A 543 -3.42 -35.29 -5.70
C ARG A 543 -3.72 -33.92 -6.32
N ILE A 544 -3.90 -33.82 -7.63
CA ILE A 544 -4.12 -32.57 -8.35
C ILE A 544 -5.61 -32.42 -8.63
N ASN A 545 -6.21 -31.31 -8.18
CA ASN A 545 -7.61 -31.02 -8.43
C ASN A 545 -7.77 -30.43 -9.84
N PRO A 546 -8.51 -31.11 -10.75
CA PRO A 546 -8.74 -30.60 -12.08
C PRO A 546 -9.60 -29.33 -12.06
N VAL A 547 -9.19 -28.33 -12.80
CA VAL A 547 -10.03 -27.20 -13.19
C VAL A 547 -10.43 -27.42 -14.63
N ILE A 548 -11.72 -27.42 -14.93
CA ILE A 548 -12.26 -27.77 -16.24
C ILE A 548 -13.28 -26.73 -16.72
N THR A 549 -13.39 -26.59 -18.04
CA THR A 549 -14.48 -25.82 -18.65
C THR A 549 -15.51 -26.79 -19.20
N GLN A 550 -16.75 -26.69 -18.74
CA GLN A 550 -17.88 -27.50 -19.21
C GLN A 550 -18.87 -26.63 -20.00
N PRO A 551 -19.33 -27.09 -21.16
CA PRO A 551 -20.36 -26.40 -21.92
C PRO A 551 -21.64 -26.19 -21.08
N GLY A 552 -22.17 -24.98 -21.08
CA GLY A 552 -23.39 -24.62 -20.33
C GLY A 552 -23.20 -24.36 -18.82
N VAL A 553 -22.03 -24.66 -18.26
CA VAL A 553 -21.74 -24.46 -16.83
C VAL A 553 -20.63 -23.41 -16.63
N GLY A 554 -19.66 -23.36 -17.55
CA GLY A 554 -18.48 -22.52 -17.43
C GLY A 554 -17.27 -23.23 -16.86
N THR A 555 -16.32 -22.46 -16.32
CA THR A 555 -15.10 -22.99 -15.71
C THR A 555 -15.34 -23.31 -14.25
N ILE A 556 -15.03 -24.54 -13.85
CA ILE A 556 -15.31 -25.05 -12.50
C ILE A 556 -14.12 -25.83 -11.93
N LEU A 557 -13.99 -25.79 -10.61
CA LEU A 557 -13.16 -26.72 -9.85
C LEU A 557 -13.86 -28.09 -9.82
N PHE A 558 -13.19 -29.14 -10.32
CA PHE A 558 -13.75 -30.48 -10.48
C PHE A 558 -13.03 -31.54 -9.63
N GLY A 559 -12.56 -31.17 -8.46
CA GLY A 559 -11.90 -32.04 -7.51
C GLY A 559 -11.86 -31.40 -6.13
N ASP A 560 -11.81 -32.21 -5.08
CA ASP A 560 -11.81 -31.77 -3.69
C ASP A 560 -10.80 -32.51 -2.82
N LYS A 561 -9.69 -32.94 -3.40
CA LYS A 561 -8.59 -33.59 -2.67
C LYS A 561 -7.63 -32.59 -2.04
N THR A 562 -7.15 -32.96 -0.85
CA THR A 562 -5.94 -32.35 -0.27
C THR A 562 -4.68 -32.95 -0.92
N ALA A 563 -3.53 -32.36 -0.62
CA ALA A 563 -2.23 -32.85 -1.10
C ALA A 563 -1.73 -34.10 -0.34
N LEU A 564 -2.56 -34.74 0.45
CA LEU A 564 -2.21 -35.94 1.20
C LEU A 564 -2.00 -37.13 0.26
N GLY A 565 -0.85 -37.80 0.37
CA GLY A 565 -0.41 -38.87 -0.52
C GLY A 565 -0.95 -40.25 -0.21
N PHE A 566 -1.72 -40.44 0.88
CA PHE A 566 -2.28 -41.71 1.30
C PHE A 566 -3.75 -41.56 1.67
N ALA A 567 -4.49 -42.67 1.66
CA ALA A 567 -5.91 -42.69 2.01
C ALA A 567 -6.11 -42.36 3.48
N SER A 568 -6.88 -41.31 3.79
CA SER A 568 -7.20 -40.86 5.13
C SER A 568 -8.55 -40.14 5.11
N ALA A 569 -9.13 -39.90 6.29
CA ALA A 569 -10.28 -39.00 6.41
C ALA A 569 -9.93 -37.58 5.93
N PHE A 570 -8.66 -37.16 6.08
CA PHE A 570 -8.16 -35.85 5.72
C PHE A 570 -7.69 -35.71 4.26
N ASP A 571 -7.93 -36.72 3.40
CA ASP A 571 -7.62 -36.64 1.99
C ASP A 571 -8.60 -35.75 1.19
N ARG A 572 -9.60 -35.17 1.90
CA ARG A 572 -10.64 -34.31 1.33
C ARG A 572 -10.60 -32.90 1.92
N ILE A 573 -10.78 -31.91 1.06
CA ILE A 573 -10.80 -30.49 1.43
C ILE A 573 -11.91 -30.22 2.45
N ASN A 574 -13.10 -30.75 2.22
CA ASN A 574 -14.25 -30.50 3.11
C ASN A 574 -14.01 -31.04 4.53
N VAL A 575 -13.38 -32.21 4.66
CA VAL A 575 -13.08 -32.80 5.98
C VAL A 575 -11.97 -32.00 6.68
N ARG A 576 -10.89 -31.64 5.99
CA ARG A 576 -9.84 -30.82 6.60
C ARG A 576 -10.39 -29.48 7.08
N ARG A 577 -11.21 -28.82 6.30
CA ARG A 577 -11.85 -27.54 6.68
C ARG A 577 -12.83 -27.70 7.84
N LEU A 578 -13.56 -28.80 7.89
CA LEU A 578 -14.41 -29.12 9.04
C LEU A 578 -13.59 -29.16 10.33
N PHE A 579 -12.46 -29.89 10.32
CA PHE A 579 -11.62 -30.01 11.49
C PHE A 579 -10.99 -28.67 11.88
N LEU A 580 -10.48 -27.89 10.94
CA LEU A 580 -9.94 -26.54 11.22
C LEU A 580 -10.98 -25.63 11.89
N THR A 581 -12.21 -25.65 11.40
CA THR A 581 -13.30 -24.85 11.98
C THR A 581 -13.67 -25.33 13.39
N ILE A 582 -13.69 -26.65 13.62
CA ILE A 582 -13.99 -27.19 14.94
C ILE A 582 -12.83 -26.93 15.91
N GLU A 583 -11.59 -27.17 15.49
CA GLU A 583 -10.38 -26.92 16.29
C GLU A 583 -10.32 -25.46 16.73
N GLN A 584 -10.50 -24.50 15.80
CA GLN A 584 -10.49 -23.07 16.09
C GLN A 584 -11.63 -22.66 17.05
N ALA A 585 -12.84 -23.19 16.86
CA ALA A 585 -13.97 -22.88 17.73
C ALA A 585 -13.80 -23.46 19.16
N LEU A 586 -13.20 -24.63 19.27
CA LEU A 586 -12.97 -25.30 20.56
C LEU A 586 -11.72 -24.82 21.28
N GLU A 587 -10.76 -24.23 20.58
CA GLU A 587 -9.55 -23.65 21.19
C GLU A 587 -9.91 -22.56 22.20
N GLY A 588 -10.88 -21.70 21.87
CA GLY A 588 -11.39 -20.69 22.81
C GLY A 588 -12.00 -21.31 24.07
N ALA A 589 -12.74 -22.40 23.92
CA ALA A 589 -13.33 -23.13 25.05
C ALA A 589 -12.25 -23.85 25.89
N ALA A 590 -11.20 -24.38 25.25
CA ALA A 590 -10.09 -25.03 25.94
C ALA A 590 -9.24 -24.00 26.69
N ASN A 591 -8.93 -22.88 26.07
CA ASN A 591 -8.14 -21.79 26.69
C ASN A 591 -8.86 -21.20 27.93
N ALA A 592 -10.19 -21.19 27.97
CA ALA A 592 -10.95 -20.76 29.14
C ALA A 592 -10.82 -21.72 30.34
N GLN A 593 -10.33 -22.94 30.15
CA GLN A 593 -10.08 -23.89 31.23
C GLN A 593 -8.63 -23.83 31.74
N LEU A 594 -7.75 -23.07 31.11
CA LEU A 594 -6.36 -22.91 31.59
C LEU A 594 -6.36 -22.25 32.98
N PHE A 595 -5.58 -22.82 33.88
CA PHE A 595 -5.44 -22.40 35.28
C PHE A 595 -6.65 -22.68 36.18
N GLU A 596 -7.70 -23.33 35.68
CA GLU A 596 -8.79 -23.83 36.48
C GLU A 596 -8.44 -25.20 37.12
N LEU A 597 -9.21 -25.60 38.12
CA LEU A 597 -9.02 -26.89 38.79
C LEU A 597 -9.53 -28.04 37.90
N ASN A 598 -8.78 -29.14 37.78
CA ASN A 598 -9.21 -30.32 37.06
C ASN A 598 -10.13 -31.18 37.96
N ASP A 599 -11.35 -30.73 38.14
CA ASP A 599 -12.40 -31.43 38.90
C ASP A 599 -13.58 -31.81 37.99
N ASP A 600 -14.52 -32.57 38.57
CA ASP A 600 -15.72 -33.03 37.85
C ASP A 600 -16.59 -31.88 37.32
N LEU A 601 -16.61 -30.75 38.03
CA LEU A 601 -17.38 -29.58 37.64
C LEU A 601 -16.79 -28.92 36.42
N THR A 602 -15.49 -28.71 36.39
CA THR A 602 -14.76 -28.13 35.25
C THR A 602 -14.89 -29.03 34.01
N ARG A 603 -14.74 -30.34 34.17
CA ARG A 603 -14.94 -31.32 33.08
C ARG A 603 -16.39 -31.32 32.54
N ALA A 604 -17.38 -31.24 33.44
CA ALA A 604 -18.77 -31.14 33.04
C ALA A 604 -19.08 -29.81 32.33
N ASN A 605 -18.55 -28.71 32.81
CA ASN A 605 -18.69 -27.40 32.16
C ASN A 605 -18.07 -27.39 30.74
N PHE A 606 -16.90 -27.95 30.57
CA PHE A 606 -16.29 -28.10 29.24
C PHE A 606 -17.17 -28.92 28.29
N ARG A 607 -17.68 -30.08 28.71
CA ARG A 607 -18.60 -30.86 27.91
C ARG A 607 -19.87 -30.11 27.57
N ALA A 608 -20.42 -29.35 28.52
CA ALA A 608 -21.62 -28.54 28.32
C ALA A 608 -21.43 -27.43 27.26
N ILE A 609 -20.20 -26.99 27.00
CA ILE A 609 -19.88 -26.06 25.91
C ILE A 609 -19.69 -26.80 24.59
N VAL A 610 -18.90 -27.88 24.59
CA VAL A 610 -18.48 -28.59 23.38
C VAL A 610 -19.63 -29.39 22.73
N GLU A 611 -20.43 -30.14 23.50
CA GLU A 611 -21.48 -31.01 22.95
C GLU A 611 -22.57 -30.23 22.17
N PRO A 612 -23.12 -29.10 22.65
CA PRO A 612 -24.10 -28.34 21.89
C PRO A 612 -23.55 -27.81 20.58
N PHE A 613 -22.29 -27.35 20.57
CA PHE A 613 -21.61 -26.90 19.36
C PHE A 613 -21.47 -28.04 18.33
N LEU A 614 -21.02 -29.22 18.74
CA LEU A 614 -20.89 -30.37 17.85
C LEU A 614 -22.25 -30.88 17.34
N ARG A 615 -23.32 -30.80 18.15
CA ARG A 615 -24.69 -31.09 17.69
C ARG A 615 -25.16 -30.09 16.64
N ASP A 616 -24.81 -28.82 16.76
CA ASP A 616 -25.13 -27.82 15.74
C ASP A 616 -24.39 -28.12 14.43
N VAL A 617 -23.12 -28.52 14.49
CA VAL A 617 -22.34 -28.95 13.31
C VAL A 617 -22.94 -30.21 12.68
N GLU A 618 -23.40 -31.17 13.49
CA GLU A 618 -24.10 -32.38 13.02
C GLU A 618 -25.42 -32.02 12.34
N ALA A 619 -26.25 -31.18 12.96
CA ALA A 619 -27.50 -30.68 12.39
C ALA A 619 -27.30 -29.95 11.05
N LYS A 620 -26.17 -29.26 10.90
CA LYS A 620 -25.71 -28.57 9.67
C LYS A 620 -24.97 -29.49 8.69
N ARG A 621 -25.07 -30.82 8.87
CA ARG A 621 -24.54 -31.86 7.98
C ARG A 621 -22.99 -31.90 7.90
N GLY A 622 -22.26 -31.39 8.89
CA GLY A 622 -20.80 -31.48 8.98
C GLY A 622 -20.35 -32.86 9.49
N LEU A 623 -21.08 -33.40 10.44
CA LEU A 623 -20.79 -34.69 11.09
C LEU A 623 -21.94 -35.67 10.87
N ASN A 624 -21.59 -36.96 10.87
CA ASN A 624 -22.54 -38.09 10.95
C ASN A 624 -22.68 -38.63 12.38
N GLY A 625 -21.92 -38.09 13.32
CA GLY A 625 -21.92 -38.42 14.73
C GLY A 625 -20.63 -37.97 15.40
N PHE A 626 -20.68 -37.79 16.71
CA PHE A 626 -19.56 -37.45 17.54
C PHE A 626 -19.64 -38.10 18.92
N LEU A 627 -18.51 -38.15 19.62
CA LEU A 627 -18.40 -38.58 21.01
C LEU A 627 -17.36 -37.71 21.72
N VAL A 628 -17.75 -37.17 22.88
CA VAL A 628 -16.85 -36.38 23.74
C VAL A 628 -16.61 -37.15 25.02
N ILE A 629 -15.37 -37.46 25.32
CA ILE A 629 -14.94 -38.09 26.58
C ILE A 629 -14.11 -37.06 27.33
N CYS A 630 -14.60 -36.61 28.46
CA CYS A 630 -13.90 -35.72 29.37
C CYS A 630 -14.41 -36.04 30.79
N ASP A 631 -13.92 -37.12 31.35
CA ASP A 631 -14.29 -37.67 32.64
C ASP A 631 -13.09 -38.35 33.31
N ASP A 632 -13.30 -39.11 34.36
CA ASP A 632 -12.22 -39.78 35.10
C ASP A 632 -11.52 -40.88 34.29
N THR A 633 -12.09 -41.33 33.18
CA THR A 633 -11.45 -42.36 32.33
C THR A 633 -10.27 -41.84 31.56
N ASN A 634 -10.26 -40.56 31.17
CA ASN A 634 -9.14 -39.92 30.48
C ASN A 634 -8.44 -38.87 31.34
N ASN A 635 -9.01 -38.46 32.50
CA ASN A 635 -8.35 -37.64 33.51
C ASN A 635 -8.08 -38.47 34.76
N THR A 636 -7.13 -39.40 34.64
CA THR A 636 -6.70 -40.24 35.75
C THR A 636 -5.93 -39.43 36.80
N PRO A 637 -5.76 -39.91 38.04
CA PRO A 637 -4.96 -39.22 39.06
C PRO A 637 -3.56 -38.82 38.57
N ASP A 638 -2.91 -39.65 37.75
CA ASP A 638 -1.60 -39.33 37.18
C ASP A 638 -1.65 -38.14 36.21
N VAL A 639 -2.74 -37.98 35.45
CA VAL A 639 -2.95 -36.84 34.56
C VAL A 639 -3.19 -35.57 35.37
N ILE A 640 -3.97 -35.64 36.42
CA ILE A 640 -4.26 -34.52 37.33
C ILE A 640 -2.99 -34.12 38.09
N ASP A 641 -2.22 -35.07 38.58
CA ASP A 641 -0.95 -34.81 39.28
C ASP A 641 0.11 -34.14 38.36
N ASN A 642 0.04 -34.38 37.05
CA ASN A 642 0.87 -33.72 36.05
C ASN A 642 0.33 -32.33 35.62
N ASN A 643 -0.74 -31.82 36.23
CA ASN A 643 -1.43 -30.57 35.87
C ASN A 643 -1.95 -30.57 34.43
N GLU A 644 -2.35 -31.74 33.92
CA GLU A 644 -2.94 -31.89 32.59
C GLU A 644 -4.46 -31.99 32.67
N PHE A 645 -5.16 -31.43 31.67
CA PHE A 645 -6.57 -31.61 31.42
C PHE A 645 -6.73 -32.28 30.06
N ARG A 646 -7.44 -33.40 29.98
CA ARG A 646 -7.63 -34.16 28.74
C ARG A 646 -9.09 -34.28 28.37
N ALA A 647 -9.40 -33.94 27.13
CA ALA A 647 -10.69 -34.15 26.50
C ALA A 647 -10.49 -34.83 25.15
N ASP A 648 -11.08 -36.03 24.97
CA ASP A 648 -11.00 -36.77 23.72
C ASP A 648 -12.30 -36.55 22.92
N ILE A 649 -12.16 -35.99 21.71
CA ILE A 649 -13.28 -35.67 20.84
C ILE A 649 -13.18 -36.52 19.58
N PHE A 650 -14.10 -37.52 19.47
CA PHE A 650 -14.18 -38.40 18.32
C PHE A 650 -15.23 -37.88 17.35
N LEU A 651 -14.82 -37.65 16.11
CA LEU A 651 -15.68 -37.08 15.06
C LEU A 651 -15.84 -38.06 13.89
N LYS A 652 -17.05 -38.22 13.40
CA LYS A 652 -17.36 -38.92 12.16
C LYS A 652 -17.76 -37.92 11.08
N PRO A 653 -16.81 -37.47 10.21
CA PRO A 653 -17.10 -36.45 9.22
C PRO A 653 -18.03 -36.95 8.12
N ALA A 654 -18.86 -36.07 7.60
CA ALA A 654 -19.63 -36.32 6.39
C ALA A 654 -18.68 -36.22 5.17
N LYS A 655 -18.76 -37.20 4.26
CA LYS A 655 -17.93 -37.26 3.05
C LYS A 655 -18.67 -36.72 1.83
N SER A 656 -17.96 -36.04 0.95
CA SER A 656 -18.44 -35.58 -0.35
C SER A 656 -18.61 -36.77 -1.32
N ILE A 657 -19.58 -36.68 -2.24
CA ILE A 657 -19.76 -37.65 -3.31
C ILE A 657 -18.85 -37.29 -4.48
N ASN A 658 -17.94 -38.20 -4.84
CA ASN A 658 -17.00 -38.01 -5.93
C ASN A 658 -17.31 -38.87 -7.18
N TYR A 659 -18.05 -39.96 -6.98
CA TYR A 659 -18.40 -40.87 -8.06
C TYR A 659 -19.90 -41.15 -8.00
N VAL A 660 -20.56 -41.02 -9.14
CA VAL A 660 -21.97 -41.39 -9.32
C VAL A 660 -22.03 -42.45 -10.41
N THR A 661 -22.53 -43.64 -10.05
CA THR A 661 -22.80 -44.72 -11.00
C THR A 661 -24.29 -44.73 -11.34
N LEU A 662 -24.58 -44.57 -12.61
CA LEU A 662 -25.95 -44.69 -13.13
C LEU A 662 -26.07 -45.98 -13.96
N THR A 663 -26.96 -46.86 -13.57
CA THR A 663 -27.23 -48.07 -14.29
C THR A 663 -28.57 -47.94 -15.05
N PHE A 664 -28.51 -47.99 -16.35
CA PHE A 664 -29.68 -47.98 -17.21
C PHE A 664 -29.95 -49.38 -17.71
N VAL A 665 -31.13 -49.90 -17.41
CA VAL A 665 -31.59 -51.21 -17.86
C VAL A 665 -32.67 -51.05 -18.93
N ALA A 666 -32.38 -51.50 -20.13
CA ALA A 666 -33.37 -51.55 -21.20
C ALA A 666 -34.22 -52.80 -21.03
N THR A 667 -35.50 -52.64 -20.83
CA THR A 667 -36.45 -53.76 -20.69
C THR A 667 -37.24 -53.97 -21.98
N ARG A 668 -37.70 -55.22 -22.20
CA ARG A 668 -38.61 -55.53 -23.33
C ARG A 668 -40.02 -55.04 -22.97
N THR A 669 -40.77 -54.65 -23.98
CA THR A 669 -42.18 -54.29 -23.83
C THR A 669 -42.96 -55.45 -23.24
N GLY A 670 -43.58 -55.30 -22.04
CA GLY A 670 -44.34 -56.33 -21.38
C GLY A 670 -43.71 -56.93 -20.11
N VAL A 671 -42.51 -56.51 -19.72
CA VAL A 671 -41.90 -56.93 -18.46
C VAL A 671 -42.21 -55.87 -17.40
N SER A 672 -42.72 -56.31 -16.20
CA SER A 672 -42.96 -55.34 -15.11
C SER A 672 -41.67 -54.80 -14.53
N PHE A 673 -41.64 -53.53 -14.10
CA PHE A 673 -40.47 -52.91 -13.50
C PHE A 673 -40.04 -53.57 -12.18
N GLU A 674 -41.00 -54.23 -11.45
CA GLU A 674 -40.71 -54.95 -10.21
C GLU A 674 -39.89 -56.22 -10.47
N GLU A 675 -40.09 -56.90 -11.61
CA GLU A 675 -39.35 -58.09 -12.00
C GLU A 675 -37.91 -57.77 -12.42
N VAL A 676 -37.70 -56.58 -12.96
CA VAL A 676 -36.36 -56.09 -13.34
C VAL A 676 -35.59 -55.59 -12.11
N ALA A 677 -36.25 -54.89 -11.19
CA ALA A 677 -35.63 -54.37 -9.98
C ALA A 677 -35.19 -55.49 -8.99
N GLY A 678 -35.84 -56.67 -9.02
CA GLY A 678 -35.45 -57.82 -8.20
C GLY A 678 -34.24 -58.61 -8.72
N ARG A 679 -33.70 -58.26 -9.92
CA ARG A 679 -32.57 -58.96 -10.58
C ARG A 679 -31.29 -58.10 -10.71
N VAL A 680 -31.27 -56.89 -10.20
CA VAL A 680 -30.12 -55.98 -10.23
C VAL A 680 -29.35 -55.99 -8.89
#